data_4c7d38b219a2b3f5533bc62c6b7d61d9
#
_entry.id   4c7d38b219a2b3f5533bc62c6b7d61d9
#
_cell.length_a   1.000
_cell.length_b   1.000
_cell.length_c   1.000
_cell.angle_alpha   90.00
_cell.angle_beta   90.00
_cell.angle_gamma   90.00
#
_symmetry.space_group_name_H-M   'P 1'
#
loop_
_entity.id
_entity.type
_entity.pdbx_description
1 polymer ?
#
loop_
_entity_poly.entity_id
_entity_poly.type
_entity_poly.pdbx_seq_one_letter_code
_entity_poly.pdbx_strand_id
1 'polypeptide(L)'
;MAHPVLAGQVAGLRRPGLLPAEANGFVGRASELLWLATQLRSARLVTVVGPGGVGKTRLCLRAAASLPRTRFPNGIWIADLAGVSDPALLADAVAAALGLPRRDASAQRAAVLEHLRDRRLLLILDTCEHLVDACASFTEAALRAAPEVTVLATSRQPFDTPGEQAFPLAPMPAETDAVELFAQRAASVLPDFTVTAANRADVVRLCRRLDGLPLALELAAVRLRALPLAELARHLETGFSVLGVTRRGGAPRHKTLQTAIEWSHALCTPAEQALWARLSVFAGPFDVAAAEEVCADEALPADEIVHALIGLVDKSVVLRSDGARAGGGIRGAVDEPGRSSSHEKRYRLLGTVREFAAGRLARSGDQARFLDRLTGHYLAMAARFDEHGLDEDQPDRLRQLRAEHANLQAALAHSLDDRDSRRPGRGPASAEQVDRWRRGGRLAVTLRAYWQLGGQLGEGRYYLDKALRVCPEPSPERTWALGLRGRLATFQGDLAGAVADIRESIRLAEESGPEPAAARGYLYLNLALAYAGEHEQAIAVGLTARQRLTACDDRAGLAWLEPQLAQLHQLAGNADAALDCCQRGLSRLSDSSPGGGDRWITSQLQLIAGLACYQRPGADADCAAAVHRALRAKHELGDEVGMAYCLEVLGWLAARGARFEQAARLLGAADSLWRGTGNRLSGIAVMEGIRQRAVDQARAALGGAAYATAHAQGGALELNTVVACALDERPLEERVPSSRPSARPATFSVADGDGGSGPEAEAPVTAPVTAPATSAVTAAALTRREREIAFLVASGLSNRAIASRLFISKRTVDAHVEHIFAKLEISSRVKLTLWLRAQAEVSA
;
A
#
# COMPACT_ATOMS: atom_id res chain seq x y z
N MET A 1 -4.31 18.11 -16.68
CA MET A 1 -5.08 16.84 -16.57
C MET A 1 -4.09 15.72 -16.71
N ALA A 2 -3.95 14.89 -15.68
CA ALA A 2 -2.90 13.87 -15.61
C ALA A 2 -3.14 12.76 -16.63
N HIS A 3 -2.07 12.30 -17.25
CA HIS A 3 -2.04 11.22 -18.24
C HIS A 3 -1.76 9.88 -17.54
N PRO A 4 -2.67 8.93 -17.47
CA PRO A 4 -2.59 7.82 -16.54
C PRO A 4 -2.46 6.43 -17.16
N VAL A 5 -2.42 6.28 -18.47
CA VAL A 5 -2.25 4.96 -19.10
C VAL A 5 -0.86 4.38 -18.82
N LEU A 6 0.12 5.24 -18.51
CA LEU A 6 1.48 4.83 -18.11
C LEU A 6 1.66 4.70 -16.59
N ALA A 7 0.69 5.16 -15.81
CA ALA A 7 0.71 5.06 -14.36
C ALA A 7 -0.10 3.86 -13.84
N GLY A 8 -0.10 2.75 -14.56
CA GLY A 8 -0.62 1.48 -14.06
C GLY A 8 0.12 1.10 -12.78
N GLN A 9 -0.34 1.68 -11.67
CA GLN A 9 0.15 1.31 -10.36
C GLN A 9 -0.36 -0.09 -10.07
N VAL A 10 0.56 -1.04 -9.99
CA VAL A 10 0.33 -2.34 -9.38
C VAL A 10 0.13 -2.12 -7.88
N ALA A 11 -0.97 -1.50 -7.53
CA ALA A 11 -1.49 -1.54 -6.18
C ALA A 11 -2.11 -2.92 -6.01
N GLY A 12 -1.32 -3.85 -5.49
CA GLY A 12 -1.85 -5.14 -5.03
C GLY A 12 -2.91 -4.86 -3.97
N LEU A 13 -4.18 -4.86 -4.36
CA LEU A 13 -5.30 -4.70 -3.45
C LEU A 13 -5.27 -5.85 -2.44
N ARG A 14 -4.90 -5.54 -1.20
CA ARG A 14 -5.24 -6.40 -0.07
C ARG A 14 -6.75 -6.46 0.00
N ARG A 15 -7.32 -7.67 0.00
CA ARG A 15 -8.75 -7.85 0.26
C ARG A 15 -9.11 -7.14 1.57
N PRO A 16 -10.19 -6.33 1.63
CA PRO A 16 -10.60 -5.66 2.85
C PRO A 16 -10.73 -6.67 3.99
N GLY A 17 -9.99 -6.46 5.09
CA GLY A 17 -10.24 -7.17 6.34
C GLY A 17 -9.54 -8.51 6.56
N LEU A 18 -8.43 -8.83 5.88
CA LEU A 18 -7.60 -9.98 6.27
C LEU A 18 -6.63 -9.56 7.39
N LEU A 19 -7.02 -9.84 8.63
CA LEU A 19 -6.10 -9.80 9.77
C LEU A 19 -5.08 -10.94 9.66
N PRO A 20 -3.83 -10.76 10.14
CA PRO A 20 -2.85 -11.84 10.20
C PRO A 20 -3.41 -13.04 10.98
N ALA A 21 -3.18 -14.26 10.47
CA ALA A 21 -3.57 -15.48 11.17
C ALA A 21 -2.72 -15.64 12.44
N GLU A 22 -3.35 -16.08 13.52
CA GLU A 22 -2.63 -16.41 14.76
C GLU A 22 -1.84 -17.71 14.59
N ALA A 23 -0.52 -17.63 14.80
CA ALA A 23 0.35 -18.81 14.70
C ALA A 23 0.25 -19.75 15.92
N ASN A 24 -0.14 -19.20 17.10
CA ASN A 24 -0.23 -19.94 18.38
C ASN A 24 -1.55 -19.62 19.09
N GLY A 25 -2.04 -20.53 19.91
CA GLY A 25 -3.25 -20.36 20.73
C GLY A 25 -3.21 -19.08 21.59
N PHE A 26 -4.36 -18.44 21.74
CA PHE A 26 -4.55 -17.27 22.58
C PHE A 26 -4.99 -17.75 23.98
N VAL A 27 -4.30 -17.30 25.03
CA VAL A 27 -4.53 -17.72 26.42
C VAL A 27 -5.00 -16.55 27.25
N GLY A 28 -6.02 -16.73 28.08
CA GLY A 28 -6.53 -15.77 29.05
C GLY A 28 -7.09 -14.50 28.43
N ARG A 29 -7.02 -13.40 29.18
CA ARG A 29 -7.42 -12.05 28.71
C ARG A 29 -8.90 -11.90 28.35
N ALA A 30 -9.79 -12.73 28.91
CA ALA A 30 -11.21 -12.69 28.58
C ALA A 30 -11.86 -11.35 28.97
N SER A 31 -11.51 -10.79 30.13
CA SER A 31 -11.99 -9.49 30.60
C SER A 31 -11.51 -8.33 29.73
N GLU A 32 -10.24 -8.36 29.33
CA GLU A 32 -9.65 -7.34 28.47
C GLU A 32 -10.23 -7.38 27.05
N LEU A 33 -10.45 -8.59 26.51
CA LEU A 33 -11.13 -8.77 25.21
C LEU A 33 -12.55 -8.23 25.25
N LEU A 34 -13.32 -8.54 26.32
CA LEU A 34 -14.69 -8.05 26.48
C LEU A 34 -14.73 -6.53 26.62
N TRP A 35 -13.82 -5.98 27.43
CA TRP A 35 -13.68 -4.53 27.59
C TRP A 35 -13.37 -3.87 26.26
N LEU A 36 -12.36 -4.36 25.55
CA LEU A 36 -11.93 -3.77 24.27
C LEU A 36 -13.03 -3.88 23.20
N ALA A 37 -13.71 -5.02 23.12
CA ALA A 37 -14.83 -5.19 22.20
C ALA A 37 -16.00 -4.25 22.55
N THR A 38 -16.20 -3.94 23.83
CA THR A 38 -17.22 -2.99 24.29
C THR A 38 -16.83 -1.55 23.93
N GLN A 39 -15.59 -1.16 24.20
CA GLN A 39 -15.11 0.19 23.88
C GLN A 39 -15.13 0.45 22.36
N LEU A 40 -14.73 -0.50 21.54
CA LEU A 40 -14.78 -0.38 20.08
C LEU A 40 -16.20 -0.23 19.51
N ARG A 41 -17.26 -0.38 20.35
CA ARG A 41 -18.65 -0.08 19.97
C ARG A 41 -19.05 1.37 20.20
N SER A 42 -18.44 2.05 21.15
CA SER A 42 -18.82 3.39 21.62
C SER A 42 -17.74 4.45 21.43
N ALA A 43 -16.48 4.09 21.62
CA ALA A 43 -15.34 4.98 21.45
C ALA A 43 -14.81 4.96 20.02
N ARG A 44 -14.34 6.11 19.55
CA ARG A 44 -13.74 6.26 18.22
C ARG A 44 -12.21 6.16 18.23
N LEU A 45 -11.60 6.30 19.40
CA LEU A 45 -10.17 6.10 19.61
C LEU A 45 -9.96 5.27 20.86
N VAL A 46 -9.31 4.14 20.70
CA VAL A 46 -8.89 3.28 21.80
C VAL A 46 -7.38 3.02 21.65
N THR A 47 -6.61 3.34 22.68
CA THR A 47 -5.17 3.09 22.72
C THR A 47 -4.86 2.06 23.77
N VAL A 48 -4.37 0.89 23.35
CA VAL A 48 -3.90 -0.16 24.27
C VAL A 48 -2.46 0.18 24.70
N VAL A 49 -2.32 0.55 25.96
CA VAL A 49 -1.07 1.03 26.53
C VAL A 49 -0.42 -0.03 27.40
N GLY A 50 0.88 -0.22 27.33
CA GLY A 50 1.58 -1.15 28.21
C GLY A 50 3.01 -1.42 27.80
N PRO A 51 3.77 -2.13 28.65
CA PRO A 51 5.17 -2.43 28.40
C PRO A 51 5.36 -3.31 27.16
N GLY A 52 6.59 -3.34 26.61
CA GLY A 52 6.96 -4.27 25.55
C GLY A 52 6.73 -5.71 26.01
N GLY A 53 6.29 -6.57 25.10
CA GLY A 53 6.10 -8.00 25.41
C GLY A 53 4.87 -8.37 26.24
N VAL A 54 3.99 -7.40 26.61
CA VAL A 54 2.75 -7.66 27.38
C VAL A 54 1.62 -8.24 26.53
N GLY A 55 1.73 -8.19 25.18
CA GLY A 55 0.78 -8.78 24.26
C GLY A 55 -0.24 -7.79 23.68
N LYS A 56 0.07 -6.48 23.61
CA LYS A 56 -0.81 -5.43 23.04
C LYS A 56 -1.33 -5.77 21.64
N THR A 57 -0.43 -6.01 20.71
CA THR A 57 -0.75 -6.34 19.31
C THR A 57 -1.64 -7.57 19.21
N ARG A 58 -1.33 -8.66 19.93
CA ARG A 58 -2.15 -9.88 19.93
C ARG A 58 -3.56 -9.64 20.46
N LEU A 59 -3.69 -8.87 21.55
CA LEU A 59 -4.99 -8.51 22.12
C LEU A 59 -5.82 -7.71 21.11
N CYS A 60 -5.23 -6.69 20.47
CA CYS A 60 -5.89 -5.87 19.46
C CYS A 60 -6.37 -6.68 18.25
N LEU A 61 -5.51 -7.55 17.71
CA LEU A 61 -5.87 -8.41 16.58
C LEU A 61 -6.98 -9.38 16.94
N ARG A 62 -6.92 -10.01 18.14
CA ARG A 62 -7.94 -10.94 18.62
C ARG A 62 -9.28 -10.26 18.86
N ALA A 63 -9.27 -9.08 19.48
CA ALA A 63 -10.46 -8.27 19.65
C ALA A 63 -11.07 -7.86 18.32
N ALA A 64 -10.26 -7.35 17.39
CA ALA A 64 -10.70 -6.97 16.05
C ALA A 64 -11.31 -8.15 15.27
N ALA A 65 -10.70 -9.33 15.36
CA ALA A 65 -11.20 -10.55 14.72
C ALA A 65 -12.55 -11.03 15.27
N SER A 66 -12.86 -10.70 16.54
CA SER A 66 -14.12 -11.09 17.19
C SER A 66 -15.30 -10.15 16.87
N LEU A 67 -15.04 -9.00 16.22
CA LEU A 67 -16.08 -8.03 15.91
C LEU A 67 -16.95 -8.49 14.72
N PRO A 68 -18.27 -8.23 14.75
CA PRO A 68 -19.14 -8.53 13.61
C PRO A 68 -18.71 -7.72 12.37
N ARG A 69 -18.63 -8.37 11.22
CA ARG A 69 -18.29 -7.70 9.95
C ARG A 69 -19.24 -6.56 9.60
N THR A 70 -20.49 -6.63 10.04
CA THR A 70 -21.50 -5.58 9.86
C THR A 70 -21.14 -4.27 10.58
N ARG A 71 -20.29 -4.32 11.60
CA ARG A 71 -19.85 -3.14 12.34
C ARG A 71 -18.96 -2.24 11.50
N PHE A 72 -18.06 -2.86 10.71
CA PHE A 72 -17.11 -2.17 9.85
C PHE A 72 -17.23 -2.68 8.41
N PRO A 73 -18.28 -2.26 7.68
CA PRO A 73 -18.56 -2.75 6.32
C PRO A 73 -17.43 -2.42 5.33
N ASN A 74 -16.64 -1.36 5.58
CA ASN A 74 -15.47 -1.01 4.79
C ASN A 74 -14.17 -1.67 5.30
N GLY A 75 -14.29 -2.68 6.18
CA GLY A 75 -13.20 -3.54 6.60
C GLY A 75 -12.44 -3.11 7.86
N ILE A 76 -11.50 -3.97 8.25
CA ILE A 76 -10.55 -3.76 9.34
C ILE A 76 -9.17 -3.71 8.71
N TRP A 77 -8.42 -2.64 8.97
CA TRP A 77 -7.13 -2.38 8.33
C TRP A 77 -6.04 -2.23 9.38
N ILE A 78 -4.85 -2.76 9.13
CA ILE A 78 -3.72 -2.65 10.04
C ILE A 78 -2.55 -1.96 9.35
N ALA A 79 -2.04 -0.90 9.97
CA ALA A 79 -0.79 -0.25 9.65
C ALA A 79 0.25 -0.62 10.72
N ASP A 80 1.19 -1.48 10.35
CA ASP A 80 2.35 -1.81 11.18
C ASP A 80 3.39 -0.70 11.02
N LEU A 81 3.64 0.03 12.11
CA LEU A 81 4.55 1.17 12.14
C LEU A 81 5.94 0.80 12.65
N ALA A 82 6.20 -0.46 13.01
CA ALA A 82 7.48 -0.89 13.60
C ALA A 82 8.70 -0.58 12.71
N GLY A 83 8.51 -0.57 11.38
CA GLY A 83 9.55 -0.24 10.41
C GLY A 83 9.63 1.24 10.03
N VAL A 84 8.67 2.07 10.43
CA VAL A 84 8.59 3.48 10.05
C VAL A 84 9.43 4.30 11.02
N SER A 85 10.60 4.75 10.61
CA SER A 85 11.52 5.52 11.46
C SER A 85 11.32 7.03 11.40
N ASP A 86 10.63 7.53 10.38
CA ASP A 86 10.42 8.97 10.16
C ASP A 86 8.92 9.31 10.21
N PRO A 87 8.52 10.27 11.08
CA PRO A 87 7.12 10.71 11.18
C PRO A 87 6.50 11.17 9.86
N ALA A 88 7.30 11.68 8.93
CA ALA A 88 6.82 12.12 7.62
C ALA A 88 6.25 10.98 6.76
N LEU A 89 6.66 9.74 7.02
CA LEU A 89 6.22 8.54 6.29
C LEU A 89 4.98 7.88 6.90
N LEU A 90 4.45 8.38 8.01
CA LEU A 90 3.26 7.81 8.67
C LEU A 90 2.05 7.75 7.73
N ALA A 91 1.77 8.84 7.01
CA ALA A 91 0.64 8.89 6.08
C ALA A 91 0.81 7.90 4.91
N ASP A 92 2.04 7.67 4.46
CA ASP A 92 2.35 6.68 3.44
C ASP A 92 2.13 5.26 3.94
N ALA A 93 2.55 4.96 5.18
CA ALA A 93 2.32 3.66 5.80
C ALA A 93 0.83 3.35 5.95
N VAL A 94 0.03 4.33 6.39
CA VAL A 94 -1.43 4.17 6.48
C VAL A 94 -2.06 4.04 5.10
N ALA A 95 -1.64 4.82 4.12
CA ALA A 95 -2.12 4.70 2.74
C ALA A 95 -1.82 3.33 2.15
N ALA A 96 -0.62 2.81 2.38
CA ALA A 96 -0.24 1.47 1.94
C ALA A 96 -1.09 0.38 2.61
N ALA A 97 -1.39 0.54 3.90
CA ALA A 97 -2.28 -0.37 4.61
C ALA A 97 -3.69 -0.36 4.02
N LEU A 98 -4.20 0.81 3.65
CA LEU A 98 -5.53 1.00 3.06
C LEU A 98 -5.60 0.66 1.56
N GLY A 99 -4.47 0.33 0.93
CA GLY A 99 -4.40 0.07 -0.51
C GLY A 99 -4.60 1.32 -1.37
N LEU A 100 -4.27 2.50 -0.85
CA LEU A 100 -4.44 3.76 -1.59
C LEU A 100 -3.27 4.06 -2.51
N PRO A 101 -3.53 4.66 -3.68
CA PRO A 101 -2.47 5.18 -4.52
C PRO A 101 -1.68 6.27 -3.78
N ARG A 102 -0.37 6.25 -3.95
CA ARG A 102 0.52 7.18 -3.25
C ARG A 102 0.69 8.49 -3.99
N ARG A 103 0.68 9.58 -3.23
CA ARG A 103 0.86 10.96 -3.68
C ARG A 103 2.08 11.57 -3.00
N ASP A 104 2.39 12.84 -3.25
CA ASP A 104 3.40 13.54 -2.44
C ASP A 104 3.00 13.59 -0.94
N ALA A 105 3.97 13.77 -0.04
CA ALA A 105 3.75 13.65 1.40
C ALA A 105 2.64 14.58 1.94
N SER A 106 2.48 15.78 1.38
CA SER A 106 1.43 16.73 1.78
C SER A 106 0.07 16.35 1.23
N ALA A 107 0.01 15.88 -0.01
CA ALA A 107 -1.20 15.39 -0.65
C ALA A 107 -1.59 13.98 -0.14
N GLN A 108 -0.63 13.16 0.30
CA GLN A 108 -0.87 11.82 0.80
C GLN A 108 -1.74 11.84 2.06
N ARG A 109 -1.39 12.69 3.04
CA ARG A 109 -2.20 12.84 4.26
C ARG A 109 -3.62 13.29 3.91
N ALA A 110 -3.76 14.26 3.02
CA ALA A 110 -5.06 14.76 2.57
C ALA A 110 -5.86 13.66 1.84
N ALA A 111 -5.21 12.86 1.00
CA ALA A 111 -5.85 11.74 0.28
C ALA A 111 -6.32 10.64 1.22
N VAL A 112 -5.53 10.30 2.24
CA VAL A 112 -5.96 9.33 3.28
C VAL A 112 -7.18 9.86 4.02
N LEU A 113 -7.16 11.12 4.46
CA LEU A 113 -8.29 11.73 5.17
C LEU A 113 -9.56 11.80 4.31
N GLU A 114 -9.42 12.14 3.03
CA GLU A 114 -10.52 12.13 2.07
C GLU A 114 -11.09 10.74 1.86
N HIS A 115 -10.23 9.72 1.72
CA HIS A 115 -10.65 8.34 1.59
C HIS A 115 -11.41 7.84 2.83
N LEU A 116 -11.02 8.27 4.01
CA LEU A 116 -11.66 7.87 5.26
C LEU A 116 -13.03 8.54 5.48
N ARG A 117 -13.29 9.71 4.88
CA ARG A 117 -14.42 10.60 5.18
C ARG A 117 -15.77 9.91 5.27
N ASP A 118 -16.11 9.12 4.25
CA ASP A 118 -17.43 8.48 4.11
C ASP A 118 -17.37 6.97 4.40
N ARG A 119 -16.33 6.52 5.12
CA ARG A 119 -16.10 5.10 5.38
C ARG A 119 -16.31 4.74 6.84
N ARG A 120 -16.93 3.58 7.03
CA ARG A 120 -17.11 2.96 8.33
C ARG A 120 -16.16 1.78 8.47
N LEU A 121 -14.97 2.03 8.98
CA LEU A 121 -13.88 1.05 9.09
C LEU A 121 -13.17 1.13 10.45
N LEU A 122 -12.44 0.07 10.79
CA LEU A 122 -11.51 0.03 11.90
C LEU A 122 -10.08 0.15 11.35
N LEU A 123 -9.36 1.17 11.78
CA LEU A 123 -7.94 1.35 11.49
C LEU A 123 -7.11 0.98 12.72
N ILE A 124 -6.29 -0.05 12.61
CA ILE A 124 -5.35 -0.46 13.66
C ILE A 124 -4.00 0.18 13.36
N LEU A 125 -3.48 0.99 14.28
CA LEU A 125 -2.12 1.53 14.26
C LEU A 125 -1.28 0.73 15.25
N ASP A 126 -0.39 -0.12 14.76
CA ASP A 126 0.41 -0.99 15.62
C ASP A 126 1.84 -0.46 15.78
N THR A 127 2.36 -0.55 17.02
CA THR A 127 3.72 -0.13 17.39
C THR A 127 3.96 1.39 17.24
N CYS A 128 3.12 2.21 17.88
CA CYS A 128 3.16 3.67 17.77
C CYS A 128 4.19 4.36 18.70
N GLU A 129 4.84 3.64 19.61
CA GLU A 129 5.62 4.21 20.70
C GLU A 129 6.78 5.13 20.30
N HIS A 130 7.30 5.00 19.09
CA HIS A 130 8.40 5.84 18.57
C HIS A 130 7.90 6.98 17.66
N LEU A 131 6.59 7.04 17.40
CA LEU A 131 5.92 8.03 16.53
C LEU A 131 4.71 8.66 17.23
N VAL A 132 4.67 8.71 18.57
CA VAL A 132 3.47 9.08 19.34
C VAL A 132 2.86 10.38 18.89
N ASP A 133 3.65 11.46 18.79
CA ASP A 133 3.16 12.79 18.40
C ASP A 133 2.58 12.80 16.96
N ALA A 134 3.24 12.08 16.05
CA ALA A 134 2.76 11.98 14.67
C ALA A 134 1.47 11.16 14.59
N CYS A 135 1.38 10.04 15.32
CA CYS A 135 0.19 9.21 15.42
C CYS A 135 -0.97 9.97 16.06
N ALA A 136 -0.71 10.73 17.13
CA ALA A 136 -1.69 11.60 17.78
C ALA A 136 -2.27 12.63 16.81
N SER A 137 -1.39 13.40 16.16
CA SER A 137 -1.77 14.43 15.15
C SER A 137 -2.53 13.81 13.96
N PHE A 138 -2.08 12.66 13.47
CA PHE A 138 -2.76 11.96 12.38
C PHE A 138 -4.16 11.47 12.80
N THR A 139 -4.24 10.81 13.95
CA THR A 139 -5.49 10.25 14.50
C THR A 139 -6.51 11.35 14.75
N GLU A 140 -6.10 12.46 15.37
CA GLU A 140 -6.98 13.62 15.58
C GLU A 140 -7.55 14.16 14.27
N ALA A 141 -6.71 14.30 13.25
CA ALA A 141 -7.15 14.75 11.93
C ALA A 141 -8.12 13.73 11.27
N ALA A 142 -7.83 12.44 11.37
CA ALA A 142 -8.67 11.37 10.83
C ALA A 142 -10.05 11.34 11.50
N LEU A 143 -10.09 11.40 12.83
CA LEU A 143 -11.34 11.42 13.59
C LEU A 143 -12.18 12.68 13.37
N ARG A 144 -11.53 13.80 13.08
CA ARG A 144 -12.21 15.07 12.73
C ARG A 144 -12.80 15.02 11.31
N ALA A 145 -12.07 14.41 10.37
CA ALA A 145 -12.48 14.33 8.97
C ALA A 145 -13.50 13.22 8.67
N ALA A 146 -13.49 12.13 9.46
CA ALA A 146 -14.23 10.90 9.18
C ALA A 146 -15.05 10.45 10.41
N PRO A 147 -16.35 10.79 10.50
CA PRO A 147 -17.18 10.54 11.69
C PRO A 147 -17.35 9.06 12.04
N GLU A 148 -17.35 8.17 11.04
CA GLU A 148 -17.63 6.73 11.19
C GLU A 148 -16.36 5.87 11.30
N VAL A 149 -15.17 6.48 11.29
CA VAL A 149 -13.91 5.77 11.48
C VAL A 149 -13.62 5.55 12.97
N THR A 150 -13.17 4.35 13.28
CA THR A 150 -12.66 3.99 14.61
C THR A 150 -11.17 3.68 14.48
N VAL A 151 -10.36 4.18 15.41
CA VAL A 151 -8.92 3.91 15.49
C VAL A 151 -8.62 3.07 16.72
N LEU A 152 -7.85 2.01 16.55
CA LEU A 152 -7.31 1.17 17.62
C LEU A 152 -5.79 1.23 17.56
N ALA A 153 -5.15 1.79 18.58
CA ALA A 153 -3.71 1.95 18.59
C ALA A 153 -3.03 1.06 19.64
N THR A 154 -1.79 0.67 19.38
CA THR A 154 -0.91 0.06 20.39
C THR A 154 0.29 0.96 20.63
N SER A 155 0.58 1.24 21.89
CA SER A 155 1.68 2.12 22.27
C SER A 155 2.21 1.78 23.66
N ARG A 156 3.38 2.30 24.03
CA ARG A 156 3.89 2.24 25.42
C ARG A 156 3.33 3.36 26.30
N GLN A 157 2.82 4.42 25.68
CA GLN A 157 2.19 5.56 26.34
C GLN A 157 0.95 6.01 25.56
N PRO A 158 -0.02 6.68 26.17
CA PRO A 158 -1.19 7.20 25.49
C PRO A 158 -0.79 8.30 24.48
N PHE A 159 -1.71 8.62 23.57
CA PHE A 159 -1.56 9.74 22.64
C PHE A 159 -1.91 11.09 23.26
N ASP A 160 -2.60 11.07 24.41
CA ASP A 160 -3.11 12.25 25.12
C ASP A 160 -3.99 13.15 24.22
N THR A 161 -4.79 12.53 23.35
CA THR A 161 -5.69 13.22 22.42
C THR A 161 -7.12 13.26 22.94
N PRO A 162 -7.92 14.33 22.64
CA PRO A 162 -9.30 14.41 23.05
C PRO A 162 -10.14 13.22 22.59
N GLY A 163 -10.87 12.61 23.50
CA GLY A 163 -11.74 11.46 23.22
C GLY A 163 -11.03 10.11 23.20
N GLU A 164 -9.73 10.07 23.48
CA GLU A 164 -8.97 8.83 23.63
C GLU A 164 -9.46 8.02 24.83
N GLN A 165 -9.67 6.73 24.61
CA GLN A 165 -9.85 5.73 25.66
C GLN A 165 -8.57 4.94 25.82
N ALA A 166 -7.70 5.37 26.72
CA ALA A 166 -6.46 4.67 27.02
C ALA A 166 -6.76 3.44 27.89
N PHE A 167 -6.36 2.27 27.40
CA PHE A 167 -6.49 1.00 28.11
C PHE A 167 -5.13 0.50 28.60
N PRO A 168 -4.80 0.63 29.89
CA PRO A 168 -3.55 0.12 30.44
C PRO A 168 -3.60 -1.41 30.53
N LEU A 169 -2.91 -2.09 29.63
CA LEU A 169 -2.81 -3.54 29.63
C LEU A 169 -1.77 -4.00 30.69
N ALA A 170 -2.29 -4.59 31.74
CA ALA A 170 -1.47 -5.17 32.79
C ALA A 170 -0.84 -6.50 32.36
N PRO A 171 0.28 -6.96 32.95
CA PRO A 171 0.77 -8.32 32.84
C PRO A 171 -0.30 -9.35 33.19
N MET A 172 -0.12 -10.60 32.77
CA MET A 172 -1.05 -11.70 33.11
C MET A 172 -0.99 -12.02 34.61
N PRO A 173 -2.14 -12.35 35.24
CA PRO A 173 -2.15 -12.83 36.62
C PRO A 173 -1.25 -14.07 36.77
N ALA A 174 -0.27 -13.98 37.66
CA ALA A 174 0.78 -14.99 37.79
C ALA A 174 0.28 -16.37 38.26
N GLU A 175 -0.90 -16.45 38.83
CA GLU A 175 -1.46 -17.67 39.44
C GLU A 175 -2.45 -18.39 38.50
N THR A 176 -2.91 -17.71 37.46
CA THR A 176 -3.92 -18.21 36.50
C THR A 176 -3.41 -18.16 35.07
N ASP A 177 -3.69 -17.07 34.35
CA ASP A 177 -3.40 -16.91 32.92
C ASP A 177 -1.91 -17.10 32.59
N ALA A 178 -1.01 -16.60 33.43
CA ALA A 178 0.43 -16.77 33.21
C ALA A 178 0.87 -18.22 33.35
N VAL A 179 0.29 -18.98 34.32
CA VAL A 179 0.55 -20.42 34.47
C VAL A 179 0.02 -21.18 33.28
N GLU A 180 -1.18 -20.86 32.81
CA GLU A 180 -1.78 -21.50 31.63
C GLU A 180 -0.96 -21.24 30.37
N LEU A 181 -0.53 -19.98 30.14
CA LEU A 181 0.34 -19.62 29.03
C LEU A 181 1.66 -20.36 29.09
N PHE A 182 2.31 -20.36 30.28
CA PHE A 182 3.56 -21.07 30.46
C PHE A 182 3.42 -22.57 30.19
N ALA A 183 2.36 -23.20 30.73
CA ALA A 183 2.07 -24.61 30.52
C ALA A 183 1.89 -24.94 29.03
N GLN A 184 1.13 -24.15 28.31
CA GLN A 184 0.92 -24.35 26.89
C GLN A 184 2.22 -24.19 26.08
N ARG A 185 3.04 -23.19 26.40
CA ARG A 185 4.36 -22.99 25.75
C ARG A 185 5.37 -24.05 26.15
N ALA A 186 5.37 -24.49 27.40
CA ALA A 186 6.18 -25.58 27.85
C ALA A 186 5.83 -26.91 27.17
N ALA A 187 4.54 -27.23 27.02
CA ALA A 187 4.07 -28.41 26.30
C ALA A 187 4.43 -28.39 24.81
N SER A 188 4.50 -27.23 24.16
CA SER A 188 4.95 -27.12 22.77
C SER A 188 6.45 -27.42 22.60
N VAL A 189 7.23 -27.36 23.67
CA VAL A 189 8.68 -27.58 23.71
C VAL A 189 9.02 -28.95 24.27
N LEU A 190 8.29 -29.37 25.28
CA LEU A 190 8.34 -30.68 25.94
C LEU A 190 6.93 -31.26 25.93
N PRO A 191 6.58 -32.17 25.02
CA PRO A 191 5.22 -32.68 24.85
C PRO A 191 4.61 -33.29 26.13
N ASP A 192 5.45 -33.87 26.99
CA ASP A 192 5.04 -34.50 28.26
C ASP A 192 4.94 -33.51 29.43
N PHE A 193 5.22 -32.22 29.21
CA PHE A 193 5.14 -31.24 30.27
C PHE A 193 3.70 -30.91 30.63
N THR A 194 3.35 -31.18 31.89
CA THR A 194 2.06 -30.81 32.47
C THR A 194 2.25 -30.13 33.81
N VAL A 195 1.38 -29.19 34.15
CA VAL A 195 1.36 -28.58 35.48
C VAL A 195 0.59 -29.50 36.41
N THR A 196 1.31 -30.07 37.39
CA THR A 196 0.78 -31.00 38.40
C THR A 196 0.80 -30.34 39.77
N ALA A 197 0.18 -30.96 40.79
CA ALA A 197 0.26 -30.48 42.17
C ALA A 197 1.71 -30.40 42.69
N ALA A 198 2.59 -31.27 42.20
CA ALA A 198 3.99 -31.34 42.64
C ALA A 198 4.84 -30.16 42.07
N ASN A 199 4.57 -29.68 40.85
CA ASN A 199 5.38 -28.65 40.21
C ASN A 199 4.69 -27.27 40.11
N ARG A 200 3.40 -27.18 40.45
CA ARG A 200 2.63 -25.95 40.37
C ARG A 200 3.23 -24.77 41.13
N ALA A 201 3.76 -25.07 42.35
CA ALA A 201 4.37 -24.05 43.17
C ALA A 201 5.60 -23.41 42.49
N ASP A 202 6.42 -24.21 41.81
CA ASP A 202 7.58 -23.73 41.05
C ASP A 202 7.16 -22.92 39.79
N VAL A 203 6.14 -23.38 39.10
CA VAL A 203 5.56 -22.66 37.94
C VAL A 203 5.01 -21.30 38.38
N VAL A 204 4.21 -21.24 39.45
CA VAL A 204 3.67 -19.98 39.98
C VAL A 204 4.79 -19.03 40.41
N ARG A 205 5.82 -19.58 41.12
CA ARG A 205 6.98 -18.79 41.52
C ARG A 205 7.74 -18.21 40.32
N LEU A 206 7.92 -19.02 39.26
CA LEU A 206 8.51 -18.58 38.01
C LEU A 206 7.67 -17.50 37.32
N CYS A 207 6.34 -17.68 37.21
CA CYS A 207 5.44 -16.73 36.64
C CYS A 207 5.44 -15.39 37.39
N ARG A 208 5.44 -15.41 38.71
CA ARG A 208 5.57 -14.21 39.56
C ARG A 208 6.91 -13.51 39.34
N ARG A 209 7.98 -14.26 39.21
CA ARG A 209 9.34 -13.71 38.98
C ARG A 209 9.48 -13.05 37.64
N LEU A 210 8.76 -13.53 36.65
CA LEU A 210 8.67 -12.96 35.30
C LEU A 210 7.55 -11.93 35.15
N ASP A 211 6.96 -11.46 36.28
CA ASP A 211 5.87 -10.48 36.37
C ASP A 211 4.66 -10.84 35.48
N GLY A 212 4.47 -12.12 35.14
CA GLY A 212 3.40 -12.53 34.24
C GLY A 212 3.50 -11.92 32.82
N LEU A 213 4.69 -11.51 32.39
CA LEU A 213 4.89 -10.96 31.05
C LEU A 213 4.93 -12.07 29.99
N PRO A 214 4.00 -12.12 29.02
CA PRO A 214 3.90 -13.19 28.03
C PRO A 214 5.21 -13.51 27.33
N LEU A 215 5.93 -12.49 26.86
CA LEU A 215 7.22 -12.68 26.17
C LEU A 215 8.28 -13.31 27.11
N ALA A 216 8.32 -12.88 28.37
CA ALA A 216 9.26 -13.44 29.34
C ALA A 216 8.93 -14.90 29.66
N LEU A 217 7.63 -15.23 29.77
CA LEU A 217 7.14 -16.60 29.99
C LEU A 217 7.49 -17.51 28.79
N GLU A 218 7.30 -17.03 27.55
CA GLU A 218 7.66 -17.76 26.33
C GLU A 218 9.16 -18.03 26.27
N LEU A 219 10.00 -17.04 26.54
CA LEU A 219 11.46 -17.20 26.60
C LEU A 219 11.89 -18.19 27.70
N ALA A 220 11.22 -18.19 28.84
CA ALA A 220 11.52 -19.14 29.92
C ALA A 220 11.07 -20.57 29.59
N ALA A 221 9.89 -20.72 29.00
CA ALA A 221 9.35 -22.05 28.64
C ALA A 221 10.29 -22.81 27.69
N VAL A 222 10.91 -22.13 26.71
CA VAL A 222 11.88 -22.75 25.77
C VAL A 222 13.11 -23.30 26.50
N ARG A 223 13.50 -22.72 27.64
CA ARG A 223 14.66 -23.18 28.41
C ARG A 223 14.46 -24.52 29.09
N LEU A 224 13.22 -24.99 29.21
CA LEU A 224 12.93 -26.32 29.73
C LEU A 224 13.54 -27.45 28.89
N ARG A 225 13.96 -27.19 27.65
CA ARG A 225 14.76 -28.16 26.85
C ARG A 225 16.12 -28.45 27.47
N ALA A 226 16.70 -27.47 28.11
CA ALA A 226 18.06 -27.53 28.64
C ALA A 226 18.12 -27.63 30.18
N LEU A 227 17.12 -27.11 30.89
CA LEU A 227 17.13 -27.02 32.34
C LEU A 227 15.85 -27.55 32.95
N PRO A 228 15.91 -28.36 34.02
CA PRO A 228 14.74 -28.72 34.81
C PRO A 228 14.04 -27.51 35.40
N LEU A 229 12.70 -27.58 35.58
CA LEU A 229 11.88 -26.46 36.06
C LEU A 229 12.40 -25.88 37.41
N ALA A 230 12.73 -26.72 38.38
CA ALA A 230 13.24 -26.28 39.69
C ALA A 230 14.56 -25.51 39.56
N GLU A 231 15.42 -25.93 38.65
CA GLU A 231 16.69 -25.27 38.40
C GLU A 231 16.50 -23.96 37.63
N LEU A 232 15.59 -23.93 36.68
CA LEU A 232 15.16 -22.73 35.98
C LEU A 232 14.65 -21.68 36.98
N ALA A 233 13.74 -22.05 37.88
CA ALA A 233 13.22 -21.17 38.93
C ALA A 233 14.32 -20.65 39.85
N ARG A 234 15.25 -21.49 40.29
CA ARG A 234 16.39 -21.13 41.13
C ARG A 234 17.34 -20.15 40.42
N HIS A 235 17.66 -20.38 39.14
CA HIS A 235 18.54 -19.50 38.37
C HIS A 235 17.94 -18.11 38.21
N LEU A 236 16.63 -18.00 38.01
CA LEU A 236 15.93 -16.72 37.95
C LEU A 236 15.93 -16.00 39.30
N GLU A 237 16.00 -16.72 40.44
CA GLU A 237 16.13 -16.13 41.77
C GLU A 237 17.54 -15.59 42.01
N THR A 238 18.58 -16.36 41.67
CA THR A 238 19.98 -15.97 41.88
C THR A 238 20.50 -14.96 40.88
N GLY A 239 20.10 -15.07 39.61
CA GLY A 239 20.51 -14.17 38.52
C GLY A 239 20.03 -12.73 38.71
N PHE A 240 18.85 -12.54 39.32
CA PHE A 240 18.36 -11.20 39.66
C PHE A 240 19.16 -10.51 40.77
N SER A 241 19.85 -11.26 41.61
CA SER A 241 20.66 -10.72 42.70
C SER A 241 22.10 -10.37 42.28
N VAL A 242 22.64 -11.05 41.26
CA VAL A 242 24.03 -10.84 40.76
C VAL A 242 24.14 -9.65 39.80
N LEU A 243 23.05 -9.27 39.07
CA LEU A 243 23.05 -8.15 38.15
C LEU A 243 22.63 -6.82 38.79
N GLY A 244 22.85 -6.68 40.10
CA GLY A 244 22.52 -5.51 40.92
C GLY A 244 23.21 -4.21 40.56
N VAL A 245 23.19 -3.80 39.30
CA VAL A 245 23.57 -2.45 38.89
C VAL A 245 22.33 -1.57 38.95
N THR A 246 22.18 -0.90 40.05
CA THR A 246 21.21 0.14 40.34
C THR A 246 21.30 1.29 39.35
N ARG A 247 20.59 1.24 38.25
CA ARG A 247 20.19 2.45 37.51
C ARG A 247 18.90 3.00 38.13
N ARG A 248 19.00 4.11 38.85
CA ARG A 248 17.87 4.88 39.38
C ARG A 248 17.06 5.44 38.19
N GLY A 249 15.74 5.07 38.07
CA GLY A 249 14.82 5.81 37.23
C GLY A 249 14.00 5.06 36.18
N GLY A 250 13.75 3.75 36.26
CA GLY A 250 12.84 3.04 35.37
C GLY A 250 11.71 2.32 36.11
N ALA A 251 10.52 2.18 35.49
CA ALA A 251 9.43 1.42 36.07
C ALA A 251 9.86 -0.04 36.33
N PRO A 252 9.45 -0.68 37.45
CA PRO A 252 9.90 -2.03 37.85
C PRO A 252 9.72 -3.10 36.76
N ARG A 253 8.65 -3.02 35.97
CA ARG A 253 8.28 -4.00 34.92
C ARG A 253 9.22 -3.98 33.70
N HIS A 254 9.82 -2.82 33.36
CA HIS A 254 10.83 -2.74 32.29
C HIS A 254 12.12 -3.44 32.69
N LYS A 255 12.44 -3.42 33.99
CA LYS A 255 13.61 -4.12 34.51
C LYS A 255 13.49 -5.62 34.41
N THR A 256 12.29 -6.18 34.64
CA THR A 256 12.07 -7.63 34.61
C THR A 256 12.21 -8.20 33.20
N LEU A 257 11.62 -7.56 32.18
CA LEU A 257 11.76 -8.01 30.80
C LEU A 257 13.22 -7.87 30.32
N GLN A 258 13.86 -6.75 30.63
CA GLN A 258 15.27 -6.54 30.31
C GLN A 258 16.13 -7.62 30.95
N THR A 259 15.91 -7.94 32.24
CA THR A 259 16.64 -8.98 32.94
C THR A 259 16.41 -10.37 32.37
N ALA A 260 15.17 -10.69 31.94
CA ALA A 260 14.87 -11.96 31.26
C ALA A 260 15.59 -12.07 29.91
N ILE A 261 15.69 -10.96 29.16
CA ILE A 261 16.42 -10.92 27.89
C ILE A 261 17.93 -11.00 28.12
N GLU A 262 18.47 -10.27 29.13
CA GLU A 262 19.88 -10.34 29.52
C GLU A 262 20.28 -11.75 29.97
N TRP A 263 19.44 -12.41 30.75
CA TRP A 263 19.66 -13.80 31.13
C TRP A 263 19.65 -14.75 29.91
N SER A 264 18.67 -14.57 29.01
CA SER A 264 18.63 -15.32 27.74
C SER A 264 19.88 -15.11 26.91
N HIS A 265 20.44 -13.89 26.90
CA HIS A 265 21.68 -13.56 26.21
C HIS A 265 22.88 -14.22 26.89
N ALA A 266 22.95 -14.24 28.24
CA ALA A 266 24.03 -14.87 28.98
C ALA A 266 24.11 -16.41 28.76
N LEU A 267 23.00 -17.04 28.40
CA LEU A 267 22.94 -18.46 28.05
C LEU A 267 23.27 -18.76 26.56
N CYS A 268 23.56 -17.77 25.79
CA CYS A 268 24.00 -17.90 24.40
C CYS A 268 25.53 -18.09 24.35
N THR A 269 26.01 -18.83 23.34
CA THR A 269 27.43 -18.91 23.03
C THR A 269 27.97 -17.55 22.56
N PRO A 270 29.28 -17.29 22.61
CA PRO A 270 29.85 -16.06 22.07
C PRO A 270 29.47 -15.75 20.63
N ALA A 271 29.42 -16.77 19.75
CA ALA A 271 28.97 -16.65 18.36
C ALA A 271 27.49 -16.24 18.27
N GLU A 272 26.62 -16.88 19.05
CA GLU A 272 25.19 -16.51 19.12
C GLU A 272 24.97 -15.10 19.67
N GLN A 273 25.72 -14.68 20.68
CA GLN A 273 25.67 -13.34 21.26
C GLN A 273 26.10 -12.27 20.23
N ALA A 274 27.17 -12.54 19.49
CA ALA A 274 27.66 -11.68 18.43
C ALA A 274 26.64 -11.56 17.29
N LEU A 275 26.10 -12.71 16.80
CA LEU A 275 25.09 -12.74 15.76
C LEU A 275 23.82 -12.03 16.22
N TRP A 276 23.35 -12.25 17.43
CA TRP A 276 22.16 -11.60 17.97
C TRP A 276 22.30 -10.08 17.94
N ALA A 277 23.47 -9.54 18.40
CA ALA A 277 23.73 -8.10 18.34
C ALA A 277 23.69 -7.57 16.91
N ARG A 278 24.34 -8.26 15.96
CA ARG A 278 24.43 -7.88 14.54
C ARG A 278 23.10 -7.94 13.81
N LEU A 279 22.27 -8.95 14.08
CA LEU A 279 20.93 -9.08 13.50
C LEU A 279 19.99 -7.92 13.85
N SER A 280 20.33 -7.09 14.86
CA SER A 280 19.53 -5.92 15.24
C SER A 280 19.43 -4.85 14.16
N VAL A 281 20.33 -4.85 13.16
CA VAL A 281 20.31 -3.89 12.04
C VAL A 281 19.15 -4.15 11.08
N PHE A 282 18.61 -5.39 11.06
CA PHE A 282 17.43 -5.70 10.28
C PHE A 282 16.18 -5.15 10.95
N ALA A 283 15.51 -4.22 10.27
CA ALA A 283 14.25 -3.64 10.73
C ALA A 283 13.05 -4.56 10.51
N GLY A 284 13.12 -5.40 9.49
CA GLY A 284 12.12 -6.38 9.09
C GLY A 284 12.63 -7.82 9.09
N PRO A 285 11.84 -8.75 8.53
CA PRO A 285 12.28 -10.12 8.31
C PRO A 285 13.47 -10.20 7.34
N PHE A 286 14.35 -11.16 7.54
CA PHE A 286 15.55 -11.43 6.73
C PHE A 286 15.66 -12.93 6.42
N ASP A 287 16.43 -13.30 5.41
CA ASP A 287 16.79 -14.68 5.08
C ASP A 287 18.21 -15.02 5.55
N VAL A 288 18.62 -16.25 5.35
CA VAL A 288 19.94 -16.73 5.76
C VAL A 288 21.05 -16.01 4.99
N ALA A 289 20.88 -15.85 3.69
CA ALA A 289 21.89 -15.22 2.83
C ALA A 289 22.16 -13.76 3.23
N ALA A 290 21.09 -13.00 3.54
CA ALA A 290 21.24 -11.64 4.06
C ALA A 290 21.97 -11.63 5.42
N ALA A 291 21.65 -12.58 6.32
CA ALA A 291 22.35 -12.68 7.60
C ALA A 291 23.85 -13.01 7.42
N GLU A 292 24.20 -13.92 6.50
CA GLU A 292 25.59 -14.26 6.17
C GLU A 292 26.33 -13.05 5.58
N GLU A 293 25.75 -12.39 4.58
CA GLU A 293 26.41 -11.27 3.90
C GLU A 293 26.58 -10.05 4.82
N VAL A 294 25.57 -9.74 5.63
CA VAL A 294 25.58 -8.55 6.49
C VAL A 294 26.33 -8.79 7.79
N CYS A 295 26.14 -9.96 8.44
CA CYS A 295 26.62 -10.19 9.80
C CYS A 295 27.99 -10.89 9.88
N ALA A 296 28.51 -11.52 8.81
CA ALA A 296 29.80 -12.21 8.85
C ALA A 296 30.97 -11.22 8.94
N ASP A 297 32.04 -11.62 9.65
CA ASP A 297 33.37 -10.97 9.65
C ASP A 297 34.43 -11.98 10.12
N GLU A 298 35.66 -11.52 10.39
CA GLU A 298 36.73 -12.37 10.88
C GLU A 298 36.42 -13.04 12.24
N ALA A 299 35.63 -12.37 13.09
CA ALA A 299 35.27 -12.87 14.41
C ALA A 299 34.06 -13.82 14.41
N LEU A 300 33.25 -13.78 13.33
CA LEU A 300 32.11 -14.66 13.09
C LEU A 300 32.00 -14.94 11.59
N PRO A 301 32.70 -15.96 11.08
CA PRO A 301 32.71 -16.34 9.66
C PRO A 301 31.33 -16.76 9.17
N ALA A 302 31.09 -16.69 7.86
CA ALA A 302 29.79 -16.93 7.25
C ALA A 302 29.26 -18.35 7.52
N ASP A 303 30.14 -19.36 7.54
CA ASP A 303 29.80 -20.73 7.83
C ASP A 303 29.32 -20.97 9.28
N GLU A 304 29.77 -20.15 10.23
CA GLU A 304 29.30 -20.18 11.63
C GLU A 304 27.94 -19.50 11.81
N ILE A 305 27.52 -18.59 10.90
CA ILE A 305 26.27 -17.84 11.03
C ILE A 305 25.05 -18.75 11.05
N VAL A 306 25.03 -19.76 10.18
CA VAL A 306 23.89 -20.71 10.11
C VAL A 306 23.75 -21.47 11.42
N HIS A 307 24.87 -21.92 11.99
CA HIS A 307 24.86 -22.64 13.27
C HIS A 307 24.39 -21.74 14.42
N ALA A 308 24.93 -20.51 14.50
CA ALA A 308 24.51 -19.54 15.51
C ALA A 308 23.04 -19.13 15.33
N LEU A 309 22.55 -19.00 14.08
CA LEU A 309 21.14 -18.69 13.79
C LEU A 309 20.23 -19.83 14.25
N ILE A 310 20.58 -21.09 13.98
CA ILE A 310 19.83 -22.24 14.47
C ILE A 310 19.76 -22.20 16.00
N GLY A 311 20.88 -21.96 16.68
CA GLY A 311 20.93 -21.83 18.14
C GLY A 311 20.05 -20.70 18.67
N LEU A 312 19.98 -19.55 17.97
CA LEU A 312 19.09 -18.44 18.32
C LEU A 312 17.61 -18.74 18.06
N VAL A 313 17.30 -19.52 17.03
CA VAL A 313 15.93 -20.00 16.75
C VAL A 313 15.50 -21.00 17.81
N ASP A 314 16.35 -21.95 18.15
CA ASP A 314 16.09 -22.94 19.22
C ASP A 314 15.86 -22.29 20.58
N LYS A 315 16.50 -21.14 20.81
CA LYS A 315 16.34 -20.34 22.01
C LYS A 315 15.18 -19.31 21.92
N SER A 316 14.40 -19.33 20.83
CA SER A 316 13.28 -18.41 20.55
C SER A 316 13.65 -16.92 20.61
N VAL A 317 14.91 -16.60 20.43
CA VAL A 317 15.42 -15.23 20.27
C VAL A 317 15.08 -14.73 18.85
N VAL A 318 15.30 -15.60 17.86
CA VAL A 318 14.91 -15.38 16.47
C VAL A 318 13.70 -16.25 16.18
N LEU A 319 12.67 -15.65 15.57
CA LEU A 319 11.47 -16.36 15.16
C LEU A 319 11.53 -16.66 13.66
N ARG A 320 11.12 -17.88 13.30
CA ARG A 320 10.81 -18.17 11.89
C ARG A 320 9.54 -17.42 11.51
N SER A 321 9.62 -16.69 10.44
CA SER A 321 8.48 -16.09 9.78
C SER A 321 8.12 -17.05 8.64
N ASP A 322 7.18 -17.97 8.88
CA ASP A 322 6.58 -18.68 7.76
C ASP A 322 6.01 -17.59 6.89
N GLY A 323 6.49 -17.49 5.64
CA GLY A 323 6.07 -16.44 4.70
C GLY A 323 4.55 -16.41 4.58
N ALA A 324 3.91 -15.80 5.57
CA ALA A 324 2.51 -15.46 5.48
C ALA A 324 2.42 -14.60 4.25
N ARG A 325 1.75 -15.11 3.21
CA ARG A 325 1.45 -14.48 1.93
C ARG A 325 1.29 -12.97 2.11
N ALA A 326 2.43 -12.27 2.10
CA ALA A 326 2.49 -10.83 1.96
C ALA A 326 2.21 -10.54 0.48
N GLY A 327 0.95 -10.58 0.14
CA GLY A 327 0.42 -10.46 -1.19
C GLY A 327 -0.73 -11.44 -1.28
N GLY A 328 -1.98 -10.95 -1.24
CA GLY A 328 -3.17 -11.72 -1.50
C GLY A 328 -3.14 -12.29 -2.92
N GLY A 329 -2.30 -13.30 -3.12
CA GLY A 329 -2.30 -14.13 -4.32
C GLY A 329 -3.61 -14.90 -4.36
N ILE A 330 -4.30 -14.76 -5.44
CA ILE A 330 -5.52 -15.43 -5.83
C ILE A 330 -5.38 -16.93 -5.53
N ARG A 331 -6.25 -17.46 -4.65
CA ARG A 331 -6.48 -18.90 -4.59
C ARG A 331 -7.12 -19.29 -5.92
N GLY A 332 -6.34 -19.87 -6.82
CA GLY A 332 -6.82 -20.29 -8.12
C GLY A 332 -5.75 -20.55 -9.18
N ALA A 333 -4.48 -20.19 -8.93
CA ALA A 333 -3.40 -20.77 -9.71
C ALA A 333 -3.30 -22.23 -9.29
N VAL A 334 -3.67 -23.12 -10.18
CA VAL A 334 -3.37 -24.55 -10.09
C VAL A 334 -1.86 -24.65 -9.96
N ASP A 335 -1.38 -25.21 -8.83
CA ASP A 335 0.02 -25.55 -8.68
C ASP A 335 0.39 -26.49 -9.83
N GLU A 336 1.07 -25.99 -10.85
CA GLU A 336 1.69 -26.86 -11.83
C GLU A 336 2.75 -27.70 -11.10
N PRO A 337 2.64 -29.04 -11.14
CA PRO A 337 3.63 -29.92 -10.52
C PRO A 337 4.95 -29.78 -11.30
N GLY A 338 5.89 -29.02 -10.78
CA GLY A 338 7.23 -28.82 -11.37
C GLY A 338 7.90 -27.48 -11.11
N ARG A 339 7.17 -26.41 -10.73
CA ARG A 339 7.79 -25.18 -10.25
C ARG A 339 7.84 -25.21 -8.72
N SER A 340 8.97 -25.66 -8.21
CA SER A 340 9.36 -25.53 -6.82
C SER A 340 9.48 -24.03 -6.50
N SER A 341 8.38 -23.42 -6.02
CA SER A 341 8.49 -22.16 -5.31
C SER A 341 9.23 -22.46 -4.01
N SER A 342 10.55 -22.27 -3.99
CA SER A 342 11.34 -22.28 -2.77
C SER A 342 10.75 -21.17 -1.88
N HIS A 343 9.88 -21.54 -0.97
CA HIS A 343 9.45 -20.67 0.13
C HIS A 343 10.70 -20.45 0.98
N GLU A 344 11.47 -19.42 0.66
CA GLU A 344 12.63 -19.04 1.44
C GLU A 344 12.17 -18.78 2.86
N LYS A 345 12.73 -19.56 3.78
CA LYS A 345 12.45 -19.44 5.21
C LYS A 345 12.99 -18.11 5.68
N ARG A 346 12.11 -17.26 6.19
CA ARG A 346 12.49 -15.94 6.70
C ARG A 346 12.55 -15.95 8.23
N TYR A 347 13.36 -15.06 8.77
CA TYR A 347 13.62 -14.94 10.20
C TYR A 347 13.39 -13.50 10.65
N ARG A 348 12.99 -13.30 11.90
CA ARG A 348 12.81 -11.97 12.48
C ARG A 348 13.10 -11.96 13.97
N LEU A 349 13.54 -10.80 14.47
CA LEU A 349 13.59 -10.49 15.89
C LEU A 349 12.29 -9.83 16.34
N LEU A 350 11.84 -10.13 17.56
CA LEU A 350 10.78 -9.33 18.19
C LEU A 350 11.32 -7.93 18.54
N GLY A 351 10.46 -6.90 18.52
CA GLY A 351 10.88 -5.51 18.71
C GLY A 351 11.73 -5.27 19.97
N THR A 352 11.28 -5.76 21.11
CA THR A 352 12.03 -5.62 22.39
C THR A 352 13.35 -6.40 22.41
N VAL A 353 13.40 -7.55 21.75
CA VAL A 353 14.61 -8.37 21.60
C VAL A 353 15.61 -7.68 20.68
N ARG A 354 15.12 -7.04 19.62
CA ARG A 354 15.91 -6.22 18.67
C ARG A 354 16.46 -4.96 19.34
N GLU A 355 15.64 -4.23 20.13
CA GLU A 355 16.10 -3.06 20.88
C GLU A 355 17.25 -3.38 21.85
N PHE A 356 17.13 -4.49 22.58
CA PHE A 356 18.19 -4.98 23.45
C PHE A 356 19.49 -5.23 22.68
N ALA A 357 19.39 -5.93 21.55
CA ALA A 357 20.51 -6.26 20.67
C ALA A 357 21.14 -5.00 20.05
N ALA A 358 20.33 -4.05 19.58
CA ALA A 358 20.79 -2.77 19.05
C ALA A 358 21.56 -1.96 20.11
N GLY A 359 21.08 -1.97 21.36
CA GLY A 359 21.79 -1.35 22.47
C GLY A 359 23.14 -2.02 22.78
N ARG A 360 23.27 -3.31 22.53
CA ARG A 360 24.55 -4.05 22.64
C ARG A 360 25.50 -3.67 21.50
N LEU A 361 25.00 -3.69 20.26
CA LEU A 361 25.78 -3.33 19.08
C LEU A 361 26.25 -1.87 19.11
N ALA A 362 25.41 -0.94 19.62
CA ALA A 362 25.81 0.45 19.80
C ALA A 362 26.95 0.61 20.83
N ARG A 363 26.93 -0.19 21.92
CA ARG A 363 28.00 -0.18 22.95
C ARG A 363 29.32 -0.77 22.46
N SER A 364 29.31 -1.70 21.48
CA SER A 364 30.55 -2.18 20.86
C SER A 364 31.18 -1.17 19.90
N GLY A 365 30.42 -0.15 19.46
CA GLY A 365 30.87 0.82 18.47
C GLY A 365 30.69 0.38 17.02
N ASP A 366 30.26 -0.88 16.78
CA ASP A 366 30.20 -1.47 15.42
C ASP A 366 28.90 -1.17 14.67
N GLN A 367 27.97 -0.47 15.29
CA GLN A 367 26.64 -0.27 14.70
C GLN A 367 26.67 0.34 13.30
N ALA A 368 27.48 1.39 13.10
CA ALA A 368 27.61 2.04 11.82
C ALA A 368 28.15 1.08 10.75
N ARG A 369 29.18 0.29 11.10
CA ARG A 369 29.78 -0.71 10.22
C ARG A 369 28.76 -1.72 9.70
N PHE A 370 27.92 -2.29 10.56
CA PHE A 370 26.93 -3.28 10.15
C PHE A 370 25.74 -2.65 9.39
N LEU A 371 25.36 -1.41 9.68
CA LEU A 371 24.39 -0.67 8.90
C LEU A 371 24.95 -0.28 7.51
N ASP A 372 26.24 0.01 7.39
CA ASP A 372 26.89 0.24 6.10
C ASP A 372 26.94 -1.05 5.26
N ARG A 373 27.14 -2.22 5.89
CA ARG A 373 27.07 -3.52 5.22
C ARG A 373 25.64 -3.84 4.77
N LEU A 374 24.65 -3.55 5.62
CA LEU A 374 23.24 -3.65 5.26
C LEU A 374 22.93 -2.81 4.02
N THR A 375 23.41 -1.57 3.97
CA THR A 375 23.25 -0.69 2.81
C THR A 375 23.90 -1.28 1.57
N GLY A 376 25.12 -1.84 1.68
CA GLY A 376 25.81 -2.52 0.58
C GLY A 376 25.03 -3.72 0.02
N HIS A 377 24.51 -4.58 0.92
CA HIS A 377 23.69 -5.73 0.56
C HIS A 377 22.45 -5.31 -0.25
N TYR A 378 21.70 -4.32 0.24
CA TYR A 378 20.49 -3.87 -0.45
C TYR A 378 20.78 -3.05 -1.70
N LEU A 379 21.90 -2.37 -1.78
CA LEU A 379 22.36 -1.73 -3.04
C LEU A 379 22.64 -2.80 -4.10
N ALA A 380 23.33 -3.89 -3.74
CA ALA A 380 23.59 -5.00 -4.66
C ALA A 380 22.30 -5.71 -5.11
N MET A 381 21.35 -5.92 -4.17
CA MET A 381 20.02 -6.48 -4.49
C MET A 381 19.25 -5.57 -5.45
N ALA A 382 19.23 -4.25 -5.19
CA ALA A 382 18.57 -3.27 -6.04
C ALA A 382 19.21 -3.21 -7.44
N ALA A 383 20.54 -3.30 -7.52
CA ALA A 383 21.27 -3.30 -8.80
C ALA A 383 20.90 -4.54 -9.64
N ARG A 384 20.88 -5.73 -9.03
CA ARG A 384 20.41 -6.96 -9.71
C ARG A 384 18.99 -6.84 -10.22
N PHE A 385 18.10 -6.20 -9.45
CA PHE A 385 16.71 -5.97 -9.89
C PHE A 385 16.66 -5.00 -11.07
N ASP A 386 17.48 -3.95 -11.03
CA ASP A 386 17.52 -2.93 -12.07
C ASP A 386 18.10 -3.45 -13.39
N GLU A 387 19.12 -4.30 -13.33
CA GLU A 387 19.75 -4.95 -14.50
C GLU A 387 18.78 -5.95 -15.17
N HIS A 388 18.02 -6.70 -14.38
CA HIS A 388 17.16 -7.79 -14.84
C HIS A 388 15.66 -7.42 -14.76
N GLY A 389 15.36 -6.14 -14.66
CA GLY A 389 13.99 -5.64 -14.47
C GLY A 389 13.09 -5.81 -15.70
N LEU A 390 13.64 -6.27 -16.83
CA LEU A 390 12.91 -6.61 -18.06
C LEU A 390 12.73 -8.12 -18.27
N ASP A 391 13.20 -8.96 -17.33
CA ASP A 391 13.12 -10.42 -17.41
C ASP A 391 11.75 -10.95 -16.96
N GLU A 392 11.45 -12.20 -17.30
CA GLU A 392 10.21 -12.90 -16.91
C GLU A 392 10.03 -13.00 -15.41
N ASP A 393 11.12 -13.04 -14.65
CA ASP A 393 11.12 -13.15 -13.18
C ASP A 393 10.84 -11.81 -12.47
N GLN A 394 10.58 -10.72 -13.19
CA GLN A 394 10.30 -9.40 -12.64
C GLN A 394 9.23 -9.43 -11.51
N PRO A 395 8.10 -10.14 -11.65
CA PRO A 395 7.09 -10.17 -10.58
C PRO A 395 7.61 -10.82 -9.29
N ASP A 396 8.47 -11.84 -9.40
CA ASP A 396 9.04 -12.54 -8.26
C ASP A 396 10.07 -11.67 -7.54
N ARG A 397 10.95 -11.05 -8.29
CA ARG A 397 11.95 -10.10 -7.78
C ARG A 397 11.30 -8.87 -7.14
N LEU A 398 10.20 -8.36 -7.71
CA LEU A 398 9.44 -7.28 -7.11
C LEU A 398 8.80 -7.71 -5.80
N ARG A 399 8.29 -8.96 -5.71
CA ARG A 399 7.78 -9.52 -4.45
C ARG A 399 8.88 -9.63 -3.40
N GLN A 400 10.08 -10.04 -3.79
CA GLN A 400 11.24 -10.11 -2.91
C GLN A 400 11.61 -8.72 -2.36
N LEU A 401 11.75 -7.69 -3.22
CA LEU A 401 12.01 -6.32 -2.77
C LEU A 401 10.91 -5.78 -1.83
N ARG A 402 9.65 -6.12 -2.08
CA ARG A 402 8.54 -5.75 -1.19
C ARG A 402 8.65 -6.43 0.19
N ALA A 403 9.12 -7.67 0.24
CA ALA A 403 9.35 -8.36 1.51
C ALA A 403 10.50 -7.73 2.31
N GLU A 404 11.46 -7.08 1.63
CA GLU A 404 12.60 -6.37 2.21
C GLU A 404 12.33 -4.89 2.52
N HIS A 405 11.12 -4.41 2.30
CA HIS A 405 10.79 -2.99 2.38
C HIS A 405 11.27 -2.30 3.68
N ALA A 406 11.02 -2.91 4.85
CA ALA A 406 11.45 -2.35 6.13
C ALA A 406 12.99 -2.27 6.26
N ASN A 407 13.69 -3.24 5.68
CA ASN A 407 15.16 -3.28 5.69
C ASN A 407 15.74 -2.25 4.71
N LEU A 408 15.13 -2.06 3.54
CA LEU A 408 15.46 -0.99 2.59
C LEU A 408 15.29 0.39 3.22
N GLN A 409 14.20 0.60 3.97
CA GLN A 409 13.99 1.85 4.71
C GLN A 409 15.09 2.08 5.76
N ALA A 410 15.49 1.04 6.50
CA ALA A 410 16.57 1.15 7.50
C ALA A 410 17.91 1.51 6.85
N ALA A 411 18.24 0.89 5.71
CA ALA A 411 19.44 1.18 4.94
C ALA A 411 19.47 2.62 4.41
N LEU A 412 18.36 3.09 3.83
CA LEU A 412 18.21 4.46 3.33
C LEU A 412 18.22 5.49 4.47
N ALA A 413 17.54 5.20 5.59
CA ALA A 413 17.51 6.08 6.74
C ALA A 413 18.91 6.28 7.35
N HIS A 414 19.69 5.20 7.46
CA HIS A 414 21.08 5.26 7.95
C HIS A 414 21.98 6.03 6.98
N SER A 415 21.94 5.67 5.71
CA SER A 415 22.87 6.24 4.72
C SER A 415 22.57 7.68 4.36
N LEU A 416 21.33 8.15 4.52
CA LEU A 416 20.92 9.54 4.25
C LEU A 416 20.65 10.33 5.56
N ASP A 417 21.21 9.90 6.70
CA ASP A 417 21.07 10.64 7.97
C ASP A 417 21.88 11.94 7.93
N ASP A 418 21.17 13.05 8.10
CA ASP A 418 21.72 14.42 8.09
C ASP A 418 21.71 15.09 9.48
N ARG A 419 21.34 14.36 10.55
CA ARG A 419 21.18 14.95 11.91
C ARG A 419 22.44 15.61 12.40
N ASP A 420 23.58 15.03 12.07
CA ASP A 420 24.88 15.55 12.48
C ASP A 420 25.30 16.80 11.71
N SER A 421 24.89 16.92 10.43
CA SER A 421 25.21 18.10 9.59
C SER A 421 24.42 19.36 9.99
N ARG A 422 23.29 19.18 10.66
CA ARG A 422 22.42 20.27 11.10
C ARG A 422 22.81 20.90 12.45
N ARG A 423 23.81 20.35 13.14
CA ARG A 423 24.25 20.93 14.43
C ARG A 423 25.07 22.19 14.19
N PRO A 424 24.70 23.34 14.80
CA PRO A 424 25.45 24.58 14.68
C PRO A 424 26.90 24.40 15.16
N GLY A 425 27.86 24.86 14.37
CA GLY A 425 29.30 24.87 14.76
C GLY A 425 30.10 23.62 14.38
N ARG A 426 29.55 22.69 13.57
CA ARG A 426 30.32 21.56 13.03
C ARG A 426 31.02 21.95 11.72
N GLY A 427 32.23 21.47 11.52
CA GLY A 427 32.98 21.59 10.27
C GLY A 427 32.35 20.81 9.12
N PRO A 428 32.96 20.82 7.92
CA PRO A 428 32.47 20.07 6.75
C PRO A 428 32.38 18.58 7.07
N ALA A 429 31.48 17.89 6.35
CA ALA A 429 31.26 16.46 6.51
C ALA A 429 32.57 15.69 6.25
N SER A 430 32.78 14.61 7.02
CA SER A 430 33.95 13.74 6.79
C SER A 430 33.83 13.00 5.45
N ALA A 431 34.93 12.55 4.90
CA ALA A 431 34.98 11.77 3.66
C ALA A 431 34.12 10.49 3.76
N GLU A 432 34.14 9.82 4.92
CA GLU A 432 33.30 8.64 5.19
C GLU A 432 31.81 8.99 5.20
N GLN A 433 31.45 10.16 5.73
CA GLN A 433 30.07 10.62 5.76
C GLN A 433 29.58 10.95 4.34
N VAL A 434 30.41 11.62 3.55
CA VAL A 434 30.09 11.92 2.13
C VAL A 434 29.94 10.63 1.33
N ASP A 435 30.82 9.64 1.52
CA ASP A 435 30.71 8.34 0.85
C ASP A 435 29.47 7.57 1.25
N ARG A 436 29.09 7.63 2.53
CA ARG A 436 27.82 7.07 3.03
C ARG A 436 26.62 7.72 2.33
N TRP A 437 26.58 9.04 2.23
CA TRP A 437 25.50 9.77 1.54
C TRP A 437 25.43 9.43 0.04
N ARG A 438 26.57 9.29 -0.63
CA ARG A 438 26.63 8.85 -2.03
C ARG A 438 26.08 7.43 -2.19
N ARG A 439 26.42 6.51 -1.29
CA ARG A 439 25.86 5.15 -1.31
C ARG A 439 24.35 5.17 -1.10
N GLY A 440 23.83 5.97 -0.17
CA GLY A 440 22.39 6.17 0.03
C GLY A 440 21.68 6.76 -1.18
N GLY A 441 22.30 7.77 -1.81
CA GLY A 441 21.81 8.37 -3.07
C GLY A 441 21.76 7.35 -4.20
N ARG A 442 22.82 6.54 -4.36
CA ARG A 442 22.83 5.43 -5.35
C ARG A 442 21.75 4.42 -5.07
N LEU A 443 21.56 4.00 -3.81
CA LEU A 443 20.47 3.06 -3.45
C LEU A 443 19.10 3.64 -3.82
N ALA A 444 18.83 4.90 -3.46
CA ALA A 444 17.56 5.56 -3.77
C ALA A 444 17.31 5.64 -5.30
N VAL A 445 18.33 5.90 -6.09
CA VAL A 445 18.25 5.95 -7.58
C VAL A 445 18.10 4.56 -8.18
N THR A 446 18.85 3.57 -7.70
CA THR A 446 18.81 2.20 -8.24
C THR A 446 17.44 1.53 -7.99
N LEU A 447 16.74 1.92 -6.95
CA LEU A 447 15.37 1.49 -6.66
C LEU A 447 14.29 2.13 -7.58
N ARG A 448 14.67 2.77 -8.69
CA ARG A 448 13.77 3.50 -9.60
C ARG A 448 12.56 2.69 -10.07
N ALA A 449 12.79 1.45 -10.50
CA ALA A 449 11.70 0.57 -10.92
C ALA A 449 10.84 0.12 -9.73
N TYR A 450 11.46 -0.12 -8.57
CA TYR A 450 10.75 -0.45 -7.33
C TYR A 450 9.82 0.67 -6.85
N TRP A 451 10.28 1.93 -6.88
CA TRP A 451 9.43 3.08 -6.52
C TRP A 451 8.18 3.16 -7.37
N GLN A 452 8.31 2.88 -8.66
CA GLN A 452 7.20 2.94 -9.61
C GLN A 452 6.31 1.70 -9.54
N LEU A 453 6.87 0.51 -9.79
CA LEU A 453 6.14 -0.76 -9.86
C LEU A 453 5.68 -1.24 -8.48
N GLY A 454 6.43 -0.92 -7.44
CA GLY A 454 6.08 -1.18 -6.04
C GLY A 454 5.00 -0.26 -5.49
N GLY A 455 4.64 0.82 -6.20
CA GLY A 455 3.68 1.83 -5.74
C GLY A 455 4.22 2.73 -4.63
N GLN A 456 5.54 2.92 -4.53
CA GLN A 456 6.22 3.63 -3.45
C GLN A 456 6.67 5.05 -3.87
N LEU A 457 5.88 5.73 -4.74
CA LEU A 457 6.26 7.02 -5.34
C LEU A 457 6.60 8.11 -4.31
N GLY A 458 5.77 8.28 -3.27
CA GLY A 458 5.97 9.29 -2.22
C GLY A 458 7.24 9.04 -1.43
N GLU A 459 7.47 7.78 -1.07
CA GLU A 459 8.66 7.39 -0.33
C GLU A 459 9.94 7.52 -1.18
N GLY A 460 9.89 7.11 -2.45
CA GLY A 460 10.99 7.32 -3.39
C GLY A 460 11.35 8.79 -3.49
N ARG A 461 10.36 9.69 -3.66
CA ARG A 461 10.57 11.13 -3.70
C ARG A 461 11.16 11.66 -2.38
N TYR A 462 10.65 11.19 -1.24
CA TYR A 462 11.19 11.55 0.08
C TYR A 462 12.68 11.23 0.24
N TYR A 463 13.11 10.01 -0.13
CA TYR A 463 14.52 9.64 -0.04
C TYR A 463 15.39 10.33 -1.08
N LEU A 464 14.89 10.60 -2.29
CA LEU A 464 15.58 11.43 -3.28
C LEU A 464 15.74 12.88 -2.80
N ASP A 465 14.74 13.46 -2.15
CA ASP A 465 14.83 14.77 -1.52
C ASP A 465 15.89 14.80 -0.42
N LYS A 466 15.98 13.73 0.39
CA LYS A 466 17.05 13.58 1.38
C LYS A 466 18.43 13.51 0.71
N ALA A 467 18.58 12.68 -0.31
CA ALA A 467 19.83 12.54 -1.05
C ALA A 467 20.30 13.87 -1.66
N LEU A 468 19.38 14.63 -2.26
CA LEU A 468 19.67 15.94 -2.85
C LEU A 468 20.06 17.01 -1.82
N ARG A 469 19.54 16.91 -0.59
CA ARG A 469 19.91 17.80 0.52
C ARG A 469 21.30 17.52 1.08
N VAL A 470 21.66 16.23 1.23
CA VAL A 470 22.96 15.86 1.81
C VAL A 470 24.10 15.93 0.81
N CYS A 471 23.80 15.85 -0.50
CA CYS A 471 24.75 16.01 -1.61
C CYS A 471 24.38 17.22 -2.48
N PRO A 472 24.59 18.47 -2.01
CA PRO A 472 24.20 19.67 -2.75
C PRO A 472 25.10 19.96 -3.97
N GLU A 473 26.33 19.47 -3.96
CA GLU A 473 27.31 19.70 -5.03
C GLU A 473 26.99 18.88 -6.28
N PRO A 474 27.36 19.36 -7.49
CA PRO A 474 27.24 18.61 -8.71
C PRO A 474 27.97 17.26 -8.62
N SER A 475 27.25 16.18 -8.88
CA SER A 475 27.78 14.81 -8.87
C SER A 475 26.89 13.91 -9.74
N PRO A 476 27.41 12.77 -10.20
CA PRO A 476 26.60 11.80 -10.93
C PRO A 476 25.35 11.38 -10.14
N GLU A 477 25.48 11.16 -8.82
CA GLU A 477 24.37 10.77 -7.96
C GLU A 477 23.29 11.85 -7.90
N ARG A 478 23.68 13.13 -7.83
CA ARG A 478 22.76 14.26 -7.86
C ARG A 478 22.03 14.36 -9.20
N THR A 479 22.73 14.20 -10.29
CA THR A 479 22.17 14.23 -11.64
C THR A 479 21.07 13.18 -11.79
N TRP A 480 21.36 11.93 -11.42
CA TRP A 480 20.37 10.85 -11.45
C TRP A 480 19.21 11.07 -10.49
N ALA A 481 19.47 11.57 -9.28
CA ALA A 481 18.45 11.83 -8.28
C ALA A 481 17.46 12.91 -8.72
N LEU A 482 17.94 14.00 -9.35
CA LEU A 482 17.07 15.05 -9.92
C LEU A 482 16.15 14.49 -11.02
N GLY A 483 16.73 13.78 -12.00
CA GLY A 483 15.94 13.19 -13.08
C GLY A 483 14.86 12.24 -12.57
N LEU A 484 15.23 11.35 -11.64
CA LEU A 484 14.29 10.40 -11.06
C LEU A 484 13.24 11.09 -10.18
N ARG A 485 13.62 12.10 -9.37
CA ARG A 485 12.67 12.87 -8.57
C ARG A 485 11.63 13.54 -9.46
N GLY A 486 12.06 14.16 -10.55
CA GLY A 486 11.17 14.76 -11.55
C GLY A 486 10.23 13.72 -12.19
N ARG A 487 10.75 12.52 -12.52
CA ARG A 487 9.89 11.44 -13.01
C ARG A 487 8.82 11.03 -12.01
N LEU A 488 9.16 10.86 -10.73
CA LEU A 488 8.19 10.51 -9.69
C LEU A 488 7.19 11.65 -9.45
N ALA A 489 7.65 12.92 -9.49
CA ALA A 489 6.80 14.10 -9.41
C ALA A 489 5.78 14.16 -10.56
N THR A 490 6.16 13.73 -11.77
CA THR A 490 5.25 13.62 -12.91
C THR A 490 4.07 12.71 -12.61
N PHE A 491 4.30 11.52 -12.05
CA PHE A 491 3.24 10.59 -11.67
C PHE A 491 2.34 11.12 -10.54
N GLN A 492 2.86 12.02 -9.73
CA GLN A 492 2.13 12.67 -8.64
C GLN A 492 1.37 13.93 -9.07
N GLY A 493 1.55 14.38 -10.33
CA GLY A 493 0.88 15.55 -10.90
C GLY A 493 1.57 16.89 -10.61
N ASP A 494 2.75 16.90 -9.98
CA ASP A 494 3.58 18.08 -9.79
C ASP A 494 4.41 18.33 -11.07
N LEU A 495 3.73 18.77 -12.14
CA LEU A 495 4.35 18.86 -13.46
C LEU A 495 5.37 19.99 -13.58
N ALA A 496 5.14 21.10 -12.88
CA ALA A 496 6.06 22.26 -12.91
C ALA A 496 7.40 21.90 -12.24
N GLY A 497 7.35 21.31 -11.04
CA GLY A 497 8.53 20.81 -10.34
C GLY A 497 9.23 19.70 -11.11
N ALA A 498 8.46 18.79 -11.70
CA ALA A 498 8.99 17.70 -12.52
C ALA A 498 9.83 18.20 -13.70
N VAL A 499 9.28 19.11 -14.52
CA VAL A 499 9.97 19.67 -15.69
C VAL A 499 11.24 20.44 -15.28
N ALA A 500 11.18 21.19 -14.18
CA ALA A 500 12.34 21.92 -13.67
C ALA A 500 13.48 20.98 -13.26
N ASP A 501 13.17 19.96 -12.45
CA ASP A 501 14.13 18.96 -11.99
C ASP A 501 14.77 18.17 -13.15
N ILE A 502 13.95 17.74 -14.11
CA ILE A 502 14.42 16.95 -15.24
C ILE A 502 15.32 17.79 -16.15
N ARG A 503 14.96 19.05 -16.43
CA ARG A 503 15.80 19.95 -17.23
C ARG A 503 17.13 20.23 -16.54
N GLU A 504 17.14 20.42 -15.22
CA GLU A 504 18.38 20.58 -14.48
C GLU A 504 19.23 19.29 -14.51
N SER A 505 18.61 18.13 -14.41
CA SER A 505 19.29 16.84 -14.57
C SER A 505 19.95 16.71 -15.95
N ILE A 506 19.22 17.07 -17.02
CA ILE A 506 19.76 17.05 -18.39
C ILE A 506 20.94 18.01 -18.51
N ARG A 507 20.80 19.24 -18.04
CA ARG A 507 21.88 20.26 -18.08
C ARG A 507 23.15 19.76 -17.37
N LEU A 508 23.03 19.25 -16.15
CA LEU A 508 24.16 18.72 -15.40
C LEU A 508 24.81 17.50 -16.10
N ALA A 509 24.00 16.64 -16.71
CA ALA A 509 24.49 15.50 -17.45
C ALA A 509 25.24 15.91 -18.72
N GLU A 510 24.77 16.91 -19.47
CA GLU A 510 25.41 17.43 -20.69
C GLU A 510 26.67 18.22 -20.40
N GLU A 511 26.77 18.92 -19.27
CA GLU A 511 27.96 19.69 -18.90
C GLU A 511 29.14 18.81 -18.45
N SER A 512 28.88 17.77 -17.65
CA SER A 512 29.97 16.99 -17.04
C SER A 512 29.55 15.61 -16.54
N GLY A 513 28.31 15.20 -16.84
CA GLY A 513 27.74 13.96 -16.35
C GLY A 513 27.85 12.79 -17.33
N PRO A 514 27.35 11.61 -16.93
CA PRO A 514 27.31 10.45 -17.80
C PRO A 514 26.20 10.59 -18.86
N GLU A 515 26.55 10.32 -20.14
CA GLU A 515 25.58 10.36 -21.26
C GLU A 515 24.29 9.56 -21.01
N PRO A 516 24.31 8.38 -20.37
CA PRO A 516 23.07 7.67 -20.04
C PRO A 516 22.11 8.46 -19.12
N ALA A 517 22.63 9.38 -18.28
CA ALA A 517 21.77 10.23 -17.46
C ALA A 517 21.06 11.29 -18.30
N ALA A 518 21.75 11.90 -19.28
CA ALA A 518 21.14 12.81 -20.23
C ALA A 518 20.07 12.10 -21.07
N ALA A 519 20.39 10.94 -21.62
CA ALA A 519 19.47 10.13 -22.44
C ALA A 519 18.18 9.79 -21.67
N ARG A 520 18.29 9.35 -20.43
CA ARG A 520 17.13 9.09 -19.56
C ARG A 520 16.44 10.37 -19.10
N GLY A 521 17.14 11.47 -18.93
CA GLY A 521 16.54 12.78 -18.70
C GLY A 521 15.56 13.15 -19.81
N TYR A 522 15.91 12.97 -21.07
CA TYR A 522 15.01 13.18 -22.21
C TYR A 522 13.83 12.21 -22.21
N LEU A 523 14.01 10.94 -21.83
CA LEU A 523 12.92 9.99 -21.64
C LEU A 523 11.93 10.49 -20.56
N TYR A 524 12.43 11.02 -19.45
CA TYR A 524 11.59 11.52 -18.37
C TYR A 524 10.88 12.82 -18.76
N LEU A 525 11.57 13.70 -19.53
CA LEU A 525 10.98 14.93 -20.04
C LEU A 525 9.85 14.65 -21.03
N ASN A 526 10.00 13.66 -21.91
CA ASN A 526 8.93 13.19 -22.79
C ASN A 526 7.66 12.85 -21.98
N LEU A 527 7.82 12.10 -20.90
CA LEU A 527 6.71 11.73 -20.03
C LEU A 527 6.08 12.95 -19.37
N ALA A 528 6.89 13.85 -18.79
CA ALA A 528 6.39 15.04 -18.09
C ALA A 528 5.61 15.98 -19.02
N LEU A 529 6.09 16.19 -20.25
CA LEU A 529 5.42 16.98 -21.27
C LEU A 529 4.11 16.32 -21.74
N ALA A 530 4.11 14.99 -21.88
CA ALA A 530 2.90 14.25 -22.20
C ALA A 530 1.81 14.44 -21.14
N TYR A 531 2.18 14.40 -19.86
CA TYR A 531 1.27 14.67 -18.74
C TYR A 531 0.82 16.15 -18.67
N ALA A 532 1.65 17.08 -19.12
CA ALA A 532 1.30 18.49 -19.24
C ALA A 532 0.34 18.77 -20.42
N GLY A 533 0.12 17.80 -21.32
CA GLY A 533 -0.69 17.95 -22.52
C GLY A 533 0.07 18.56 -23.70
N GLU A 534 1.37 18.71 -23.59
CA GLU A 534 2.25 19.28 -24.63
C GLU A 534 2.71 18.18 -25.59
N HIS A 535 1.74 17.53 -26.27
CA HIS A 535 1.96 16.29 -27.01
C HIS A 535 2.97 16.41 -28.14
N GLU A 536 2.96 17.51 -28.89
CA GLU A 536 3.93 17.74 -30.00
C GLU A 536 5.37 17.85 -29.49
N GLN A 537 5.57 18.62 -28.42
CA GLN A 537 6.89 18.73 -27.78
C GLN A 537 7.30 17.39 -27.17
N ALA A 538 6.37 16.66 -26.54
CA ALA A 538 6.63 15.35 -25.98
C ALA A 538 7.13 14.38 -27.07
N ILE A 539 6.50 14.34 -28.24
CA ILE A 539 6.94 13.50 -29.36
C ILE A 539 8.34 13.90 -29.82
N ALA A 540 8.61 15.20 -30.02
CA ALA A 540 9.92 15.68 -30.45
C ALA A 540 11.04 15.32 -29.44
N VAL A 541 10.79 15.54 -28.16
CA VAL A 541 11.71 15.16 -27.07
C VAL A 541 11.89 13.64 -27.01
N GLY A 542 10.82 12.87 -27.21
CA GLY A 542 10.88 11.41 -27.23
C GLY A 542 11.70 10.86 -28.40
N LEU A 543 11.66 11.48 -29.56
CA LEU A 543 12.54 11.12 -30.70
C LEU A 543 14.03 11.39 -30.37
N THR A 544 14.32 12.51 -29.71
CA THR A 544 15.67 12.81 -29.20
C THR A 544 16.10 11.77 -28.15
N ALA A 545 15.22 11.42 -27.23
CA ALA A 545 15.46 10.37 -26.24
C ALA A 545 15.80 9.04 -26.90
N ARG A 546 15.03 8.65 -27.93
CA ARG A 546 15.26 7.41 -28.69
C ARG A 546 16.65 7.38 -29.31
N GLN A 547 17.09 8.47 -29.96
CA GLN A 547 18.39 8.59 -30.57
C GLN A 547 19.52 8.42 -29.54
N ARG A 548 19.44 9.14 -28.43
CA ARG A 548 20.44 9.11 -27.36
C ARG A 548 20.49 7.76 -26.63
N LEU A 549 19.32 7.19 -26.29
CA LEU A 549 19.24 5.87 -25.67
C LEU A 549 19.80 4.77 -26.59
N THR A 550 19.58 4.89 -27.91
CA THR A 550 20.18 3.97 -28.87
C THR A 550 21.71 4.14 -28.94
N ALA A 551 22.22 5.36 -28.89
CA ALA A 551 23.64 5.63 -28.91
C ALA A 551 24.39 5.09 -27.69
N CYS A 552 23.75 5.02 -26.51
CA CYS A 552 24.37 4.48 -25.31
C CYS A 552 23.91 3.02 -24.97
N ASP A 553 23.27 2.32 -25.92
CA ASP A 553 22.72 0.95 -25.79
C ASP A 553 21.85 0.74 -24.53
N ASP A 554 21.09 1.79 -24.13
CA ASP A 554 20.17 1.68 -23.00
C ASP A 554 18.86 0.98 -23.41
N ARG A 555 18.90 -0.35 -23.47
CA ARG A 555 17.77 -1.20 -23.85
C ARG A 555 16.56 -0.99 -22.95
N ALA A 556 16.78 -0.87 -21.65
CA ALA A 556 15.72 -0.63 -20.68
C ALA A 556 15.05 0.73 -20.90
N GLY A 557 15.84 1.79 -21.13
CA GLY A 557 15.31 3.12 -21.48
C GLY A 557 14.45 3.08 -22.74
N LEU A 558 14.91 2.39 -23.77
CA LEU A 558 14.18 2.21 -25.03
C LEU A 558 12.87 1.43 -24.82
N ALA A 559 12.88 0.36 -24.03
CA ALA A 559 11.69 -0.41 -23.70
C ALA A 559 10.63 0.44 -22.99
N TRP A 560 11.04 1.34 -22.11
CA TRP A 560 10.14 2.28 -21.43
C TRP A 560 9.67 3.45 -22.32
N LEU A 561 10.43 3.83 -23.34
CA LEU A 561 10.11 4.95 -24.25
C LEU A 561 9.05 4.57 -25.28
N GLU A 562 9.13 3.36 -25.86
CA GLU A 562 8.24 2.98 -26.97
C GLU A 562 6.74 3.00 -26.59
N PRO A 563 6.30 2.52 -25.41
CA PRO A 563 4.91 2.68 -24.99
C PRO A 563 4.47 4.15 -24.85
N GLN A 564 5.38 5.04 -24.41
CA GLN A 564 5.07 6.47 -24.27
C GLN A 564 4.84 7.12 -25.62
N LEU A 565 5.72 6.88 -26.59
CA LEU A 565 5.57 7.40 -27.95
C LEU A 565 4.35 6.77 -28.65
N ALA A 566 4.11 5.46 -28.49
CA ALA A 566 2.95 4.80 -29.02
C ALA A 566 1.65 5.45 -28.51
N GLN A 567 1.57 5.72 -27.21
CA GLN A 567 0.40 6.35 -26.61
C GLN A 567 0.21 7.78 -27.11
N LEU A 568 1.29 8.58 -27.24
CA LEU A 568 1.19 9.93 -27.77
C LEU A 568 0.69 9.95 -29.21
N HIS A 569 1.22 9.07 -30.08
CA HIS A 569 0.73 8.93 -31.44
C HIS A 569 -0.72 8.47 -31.49
N GLN A 570 -1.12 7.51 -30.64
CA GLN A 570 -2.49 7.03 -30.53
C GLN A 570 -3.47 8.15 -30.14
N LEU A 571 -3.10 8.99 -29.14
CA LEU A 571 -3.94 10.12 -28.73
C LEU A 571 -4.01 11.23 -29.79
N ALA A 572 -2.93 11.41 -30.58
CA ALA A 572 -2.90 12.31 -31.72
C ALA A 572 -3.68 11.79 -32.95
N GLY A 573 -4.28 10.58 -32.87
CA GLY A 573 -4.98 9.95 -33.99
C GLY A 573 -4.07 9.30 -35.04
N ASN A 574 -2.75 9.24 -34.80
CA ASN A 574 -1.76 8.66 -35.69
C ASN A 574 -1.62 7.15 -35.44
N ALA A 575 -2.65 6.37 -35.77
CA ALA A 575 -2.72 4.94 -35.46
C ALA A 575 -1.54 4.13 -36.04
N ASP A 576 -1.09 4.43 -37.27
CA ASP A 576 0.02 3.72 -37.92
C ASP A 576 1.35 3.95 -37.17
N ALA A 577 1.66 5.20 -36.82
CA ALA A 577 2.86 5.52 -36.03
C ALA A 577 2.81 4.90 -34.63
N ALA A 578 1.61 4.82 -34.02
CA ALA A 578 1.42 4.15 -32.74
C ALA A 578 1.72 2.64 -32.86
N LEU A 579 1.21 1.97 -33.89
CA LEU A 579 1.45 0.54 -34.15
C LEU A 579 2.92 0.27 -34.43
N ASP A 580 3.61 1.13 -35.19
CA ASP A 580 5.05 1.01 -35.44
C ASP A 580 5.87 1.10 -34.14
N CYS A 581 5.52 2.00 -33.22
CA CYS A 581 6.15 2.08 -31.90
C CYS A 581 5.88 0.80 -31.08
N CYS A 582 4.64 0.29 -31.09
CA CYS A 582 4.27 -0.95 -30.41
C CYS A 582 5.08 -2.13 -30.96
N GLN A 583 5.20 -2.26 -32.27
CA GLN A 583 5.95 -3.32 -32.92
C GLN A 583 7.46 -3.27 -32.56
N ARG A 584 8.07 -2.08 -32.62
CA ARG A 584 9.48 -1.90 -32.22
C ARG A 584 9.69 -2.28 -30.76
N GLY A 585 8.79 -1.84 -29.87
CA GLY A 585 8.87 -2.18 -28.44
C GLY A 585 8.77 -3.67 -28.19
N LEU A 586 7.81 -4.35 -28.80
CA LEU A 586 7.61 -5.79 -28.68
C LEU A 586 8.81 -6.59 -29.24
N SER A 587 9.36 -6.21 -30.41
CA SER A 587 10.54 -6.85 -30.98
C SER A 587 11.74 -6.74 -30.05
N ARG A 588 12.01 -5.54 -29.49
CA ARG A 588 13.13 -5.33 -28.55
C ARG A 588 13.02 -6.19 -27.28
N LEU A 589 11.81 -6.35 -26.75
CA LEU A 589 11.58 -7.20 -25.58
C LEU A 589 11.77 -8.68 -25.89
N SER A 590 11.34 -9.14 -27.07
CA SER A 590 11.55 -10.51 -27.53
C SER A 590 13.03 -10.84 -27.74
N ASP A 591 13.80 -9.89 -28.28
CA ASP A 591 15.25 -10.05 -28.53
C ASP A 591 16.07 -10.06 -27.21
N SER A 592 15.51 -9.49 -26.14
CA SER A 592 16.20 -9.38 -24.86
C SER A 592 16.01 -10.60 -23.95
N SER A 593 14.95 -11.38 -24.16
CA SER A 593 14.64 -12.56 -23.34
C SER A 593 13.86 -13.59 -24.16
N PRO A 594 14.30 -14.87 -24.21
CA PRO A 594 13.61 -15.95 -24.94
C PRO A 594 12.15 -16.18 -24.53
N GLY A 595 11.77 -15.72 -23.35
CA GLY A 595 10.40 -15.86 -22.80
C GLY A 595 9.50 -14.64 -23.00
N GLY A 596 9.93 -13.60 -23.74
CA GLY A 596 9.08 -12.46 -24.09
C GLY A 596 9.30 -11.17 -23.28
N GLY A 597 10.29 -11.12 -22.41
CA GLY A 597 10.70 -9.90 -21.68
C GLY A 597 9.71 -9.42 -20.63
N ASP A 598 9.79 -8.11 -20.31
CA ASP A 598 8.94 -7.46 -19.29
C ASP A 598 7.45 -7.61 -19.61
N ARG A 599 6.74 -8.40 -18.81
CA ARG A 599 5.31 -8.68 -18.99
C ARG A 599 4.46 -7.42 -18.84
N TRP A 600 4.85 -6.49 -17.98
CA TRP A 600 4.09 -5.26 -17.81
C TRP A 600 4.19 -4.37 -19.04
N ILE A 601 5.42 -4.11 -19.56
CA ILE A 601 5.63 -3.30 -20.77
C ILE A 601 4.96 -3.98 -21.97
N THR A 602 5.13 -5.30 -22.12
CA THR A 602 4.49 -6.08 -23.17
C THR A 602 2.96 -5.91 -23.16
N SER A 603 2.33 -6.05 -21.99
CA SER A 603 0.88 -5.87 -21.84
C SER A 603 0.43 -4.44 -22.14
N GLN A 604 1.26 -3.46 -21.83
CA GLN A 604 0.98 -2.06 -22.11
C GLN A 604 1.03 -1.76 -23.61
N LEU A 605 2.08 -2.26 -24.29
CA LEU A 605 2.20 -2.13 -25.75
C LEU A 605 1.02 -2.82 -26.48
N GLN A 606 0.59 -3.98 -26.00
CA GLN A 606 -0.57 -4.70 -26.54
C GLN A 606 -1.88 -3.92 -26.35
N LEU A 607 -2.09 -3.30 -25.18
CA LEU A 607 -3.25 -2.44 -24.94
C LEU A 607 -3.27 -1.22 -25.87
N ILE A 608 -2.11 -0.55 -26.02
CA ILE A 608 -2.00 0.62 -26.91
C ILE A 608 -2.19 0.21 -28.36
N ALA A 609 -1.65 -0.93 -28.78
CA ALA A 609 -1.91 -1.48 -30.11
C ALA A 609 -3.39 -1.76 -30.33
N GLY A 610 -4.10 -2.31 -29.34
CA GLY A 610 -5.55 -2.48 -29.38
C GLY A 610 -6.29 -1.14 -29.55
N LEU A 611 -5.93 -0.11 -28.78
CA LEU A 611 -6.49 1.23 -28.92
C LEU A 611 -6.22 1.87 -30.28
N ALA A 612 -5.03 1.67 -30.86
CA ALA A 612 -4.67 2.14 -32.19
C ALA A 612 -5.45 1.38 -33.28
N CYS A 613 -5.58 0.05 -33.17
CA CYS A 613 -6.42 -0.75 -34.06
C CYS A 613 -7.89 -0.33 -34.00
N TYR A 614 -8.41 0.02 -32.79
CA TYR A 614 -9.78 0.53 -32.66
C TYR A 614 -10.04 1.79 -33.48
N GLN A 615 -9.02 2.63 -33.72
CA GLN A 615 -9.13 3.82 -34.56
C GLN A 615 -9.13 3.53 -36.07
N ARG A 616 -8.74 2.31 -36.49
CA ARG A 616 -8.67 1.91 -37.89
C ARG A 616 -9.93 1.18 -38.29
N PRO A 617 -10.61 1.62 -39.39
CA PRO A 617 -11.77 0.88 -39.91
C PRO A 617 -11.40 -0.56 -40.32
N GLY A 618 -12.21 -1.52 -39.91
CA GLY A 618 -12.04 -2.93 -40.28
C GLY A 618 -10.99 -3.71 -39.48
N ALA A 619 -10.32 -3.09 -38.49
CA ALA A 619 -9.29 -3.73 -37.64
C ALA A 619 -9.84 -4.26 -36.29
N ASP A 620 -11.15 -4.52 -36.21
CA ASP A 620 -11.80 -4.93 -34.95
C ASP A 620 -11.27 -6.27 -34.42
N ALA A 621 -10.94 -7.23 -35.30
CA ALA A 621 -10.36 -8.51 -34.92
C ALA A 621 -8.94 -8.35 -34.33
N ASP A 622 -8.11 -7.50 -34.95
CA ASP A 622 -6.76 -7.22 -34.45
C ASP A 622 -6.80 -6.47 -33.11
N CYS A 623 -7.75 -5.53 -32.98
CA CYS A 623 -8.03 -4.84 -31.74
C CYS A 623 -8.39 -5.83 -30.61
N ALA A 624 -9.37 -6.71 -30.86
CA ALA A 624 -9.79 -7.72 -29.87
C ALA A 624 -8.63 -8.63 -29.50
N ALA A 625 -7.86 -9.14 -30.47
CA ALA A 625 -6.72 -10.02 -30.23
C ALA A 625 -5.64 -9.35 -29.40
N ALA A 626 -5.32 -8.09 -29.66
CA ALA A 626 -4.33 -7.32 -28.89
C ALA A 626 -4.80 -7.09 -27.45
N VAL A 627 -6.06 -6.66 -27.28
CA VAL A 627 -6.64 -6.40 -25.95
C VAL A 627 -6.80 -7.68 -25.12
N HIS A 628 -7.16 -8.82 -25.74
CA HIS A 628 -7.21 -10.11 -25.04
C HIS A 628 -5.85 -10.53 -24.51
N ARG A 629 -4.75 -10.37 -25.30
CA ARG A 629 -3.39 -10.63 -24.81
C ARG A 629 -3.03 -9.69 -23.65
N ALA A 630 -3.34 -8.41 -23.79
CA ALA A 630 -3.14 -7.44 -22.72
C ALA A 630 -3.91 -7.81 -21.44
N LEU A 631 -5.17 -8.18 -21.56
CA LEU A 631 -6.04 -8.51 -20.42
C LEU A 631 -5.52 -9.73 -19.64
N ARG A 632 -5.06 -10.79 -20.32
CA ARG A 632 -4.45 -11.96 -19.66
C ARG A 632 -3.22 -11.56 -18.85
N ALA A 633 -2.28 -10.86 -19.47
CA ALA A 633 -1.05 -10.45 -18.80
C ALA A 633 -1.33 -9.49 -17.62
N LYS A 634 -2.24 -8.53 -17.79
CA LYS A 634 -2.64 -7.60 -16.72
C LYS A 634 -3.36 -8.30 -15.57
N HIS A 635 -4.14 -9.34 -15.85
CA HIS A 635 -4.78 -10.15 -14.82
C HIS A 635 -3.74 -10.94 -14.01
N GLU A 636 -2.75 -11.58 -14.66
CA GLU A 636 -1.65 -12.26 -13.98
C GLU A 636 -0.81 -11.31 -13.12
N LEU A 637 -0.62 -10.08 -13.57
CA LEU A 637 0.10 -9.01 -12.85
C LEU A 637 -0.72 -8.34 -11.74
N GLY A 638 -2.04 -8.54 -11.70
CA GLY A 638 -2.94 -7.82 -10.80
C GLY A 638 -3.09 -6.33 -11.12
N ASP A 639 -2.89 -5.94 -12.40
CA ASP A 639 -3.03 -4.55 -12.87
C ASP A 639 -4.51 -4.21 -13.13
N GLU A 640 -5.23 -3.84 -12.06
CA GLU A 640 -6.66 -3.52 -12.14
C GLU A 640 -6.98 -2.33 -13.04
N VAL A 641 -6.13 -1.31 -13.05
CA VAL A 641 -6.29 -0.14 -13.93
C VAL A 641 -6.19 -0.58 -15.40
N GLY A 642 -5.17 -1.35 -15.70
CA GLY A 642 -4.98 -1.88 -17.05
C GLY A 642 -6.10 -2.83 -17.47
N MET A 643 -6.59 -3.67 -16.54
CA MET A 643 -7.77 -4.52 -16.81
C MET A 643 -9.02 -3.67 -17.08
N ALA A 644 -9.25 -2.58 -16.32
CA ALA A 644 -10.37 -1.69 -16.57
C ALA A 644 -10.32 -1.08 -17.97
N TYR A 645 -9.13 -0.62 -18.42
CA TYR A 645 -8.96 -0.17 -19.82
C TYR A 645 -9.26 -1.27 -20.85
N CYS A 646 -8.79 -2.49 -20.62
CA CYS A 646 -9.08 -3.60 -21.52
C CYS A 646 -10.59 -3.88 -21.63
N LEU A 647 -11.30 -3.90 -20.49
CA LEU A 647 -12.75 -4.10 -20.45
C LEU A 647 -13.51 -2.96 -21.14
N GLU A 648 -13.06 -1.72 -21.00
CA GLU A 648 -13.61 -0.57 -21.75
C GLU A 648 -13.52 -0.79 -23.24
N VAL A 649 -12.32 -1.09 -23.75
CA VAL A 649 -12.10 -1.28 -25.21
C VAL A 649 -12.94 -2.46 -25.74
N LEU A 650 -13.01 -3.58 -25.01
CA LEU A 650 -13.86 -4.71 -25.37
C LEU A 650 -15.34 -4.36 -25.34
N GLY A 651 -15.76 -3.52 -24.38
CA GLY A 651 -17.13 -2.98 -24.32
C GLY A 651 -17.46 -2.09 -25.54
N TRP A 652 -16.51 -1.23 -25.97
CA TRP A 652 -16.67 -0.40 -27.16
C TRP A 652 -16.73 -1.25 -28.42
N LEU A 653 -15.92 -2.29 -28.56
CA LEU A 653 -15.97 -3.25 -29.66
C LEU A 653 -17.30 -4.02 -29.69
N ALA A 654 -17.79 -4.45 -28.55
CA ALA A 654 -19.07 -5.13 -28.45
C ALA A 654 -20.23 -4.22 -28.91
N ALA A 655 -20.23 -2.93 -28.51
CA ALA A 655 -21.21 -1.96 -28.93
C ALA A 655 -21.13 -1.70 -30.46
N ARG A 656 -19.91 -1.55 -31.01
CA ARG A 656 -19.68 -1.42 -32.47
C ARG A 656 -20.19 -2.63 -33.26
N GLY A 657 -20.00 -3.84 -32.70
CA GLY A 657 -20.48 -5.11 -33.27
C GLY A 657 -21.96 -5.45 -32.94
N ALA A 658 -22.76 -4.48 -32.48
CA ALA A 658 -24.16 -4.62 -32.09
C ALA A 658 -24.42 -5.66 -30.97
N ARG A 659 -23.43 -6.06 -30.20
CA ARG A 659 -23.54 -6.93 -29.00
C ARG A 659 -23.81 -6.09 -27.76
N PHE A 660 -24.96 -5.42 -27.74
CA PHE A 660 -25.23 -4.34 -26.77
C PHE A 660 -25.31 -4.81 -25.32
N GLU A 661 -25.85 -6.00 -25.05
CA GLU A 661 -25.93 -6.55 -23.71
C GLU A 661 -24.53 -6.90 -23.14
N GLN A 662 -23.68 -7.50 -23.96
CA GLN A 662 -22.29 -7.75 -23.63
C GLN A 662 -21.53 -6.43 -23.38
N ALA A 663 -21.75 -5.41 -24.21
CA ALA A 663 -21.18 -4.08 -24.02
C ALA A 663 -21.59 -3.50 -22.66
N ALA A 664 -22.87 -3.55 -22.29
CA ALA A 664 -23.36 -3.06 -21.00
C ALA A 664 -22.72 -3.79 -19.83
N ARG A 665 -22.58 -5.13 -19.87
CA ARG A 665 -21.95 -5.94 -18.83
C ARG A 665 -20.46 -5.61 -18.68
N LEU A 666 -19.70 -5.53 -19.79
CA LEU A 666 -18.27 -5.19 -19.77
C LEU A 666 -18.02 -3.78 -19.22
N LEU A 667 -18.82 -2.80 -19.62
CA LEU A 667 -18.73 -1.44 -19.09
C LEU A 667 -19.12 -1.35 -17.61
N GLY A 668 -20.07 -2.18 -17.15
CA GLY A 668 -20.42 -2.31 -15.75
C GLY A 668 -19.28 -2.90 -14.91
N ALA A 669 -18.62 -3.91 -15.43
CA ALA A 669 -17.43 -4.51 -14.81
C ALA A 669 -16.25 -3.53 -14.77
N ALA A 670 -15.99 -2.78 -15.84
CA ALA A 670 -15.00 -1.71 -15.87
C ALA A 670 -15.30 -0.64 -14.80
N ASP A 671 -16.56 -0.22 -14.65
CA ASP A 671 -16.97 0.75 -13.62
C ASP A 671 -16.72 0.23 -12.20
N SER A 672 -16.79 -1.07 -11.96
CA SER A 672 -16.48 -1.63 -10.64
C SER A 672 -14.99 -1.48 -10.30
N LEU A 673 -14.10 -1.64 -11.27
CA LEU A 673 -12.67 -1.42 -11.13
C LEU A 673 -12.34 0.07 -10.99
N TRP A 674 -12.98 0.93 -11.80
CA TRP A 674 -12.79 2.38 -11.74
C TRP A 674 -13.20 3.00 -10.40
N ARG A 675 -14.16 2.42 -9.68
CA ARG A 675 -14.53 2.89 -8.33
C ARG A 675 -13.38 2.83 -7.33
N GLY A 676 -12.48 1.86 -7.50
CA GLY A 676 -11.27 1.75 -6.67
C GLY A 676 -10.20 2.82 -6.96
N THR A 677 -10.16 3.34 -8.18
CA THR A 677 -9.11 4.26 -8.65
C THR A 677 -9.49 5.74 -8.61
N GLY A 678 -10.78 6.04 -8.47
CA GLY A 678 -11.29 7.41 -8.31
C GLY A 678 -11.35 8.26 -9.59
N ASN A 679 -10.81 7.79 -10.72
CA ASN A 679 -10.81 8.56 -11.98
C ASN A 679 -10.92 7.65 -13.21
N ARG A 680 -12.16 7.52 -13.73
CA ARG A 680 -12.44 6.68 -14.89
C ARG A 680 -11.72 7.18 -16.13
N LEU A 681 -11.20 6.23 -16.96
CA LEU A 681 -10.44 6.52 -18.18
C LEU A 681 -9.41 7.64 -17.98
N SER A 682 -9.09 7.89 -16.71
CA SER A 682 -8.11 8.87 -16.31
C SER A 682 -8.44 10.31 -16.76
N GLY A 683 -9.69 10.56 -17.05
CA GLY A 683 -10.17 11.86 -17.51
C GLY A 683 -9.74 12.21 -18.95
N ILE A 684 -9.35 11.23 -19.78
CA ILE A 684 -8.99 11.46 -21.18
C ILE A 684 -10.27 11.70 -21.99
N ALA A 685 -10.52 12.95 -22.38
CA ALA A 685 -11.75 13.38 -23.03
C ALA A 685 -12.10 12.58 -24.30
N VAL A 686 -11.09 12.23 -25.10
CA VAL A 686 -11.30 11.43 -26.34
C VAL A 686 -11.84 10.04 -25.99
N MET A 687 -11.31 9.39 -24.98
CA MET A 687 -11.74 8.05 -24.54
C MET A 687 -13.12 8.09 -23.88
N GLU A 688 -13.38 9.13 -23.06
CA GLU A 688 -14.72 9.37 -22.49
C GLU A 688 -15.76 9.56 -23.57
N GLY A 689 -15.44 10.29 -24.65
CA GLY A 689 -16.32 10.46 -25.82
C GLY A 689 -16.61 9.14 -26.54
N ILE A 690 -15.61 8.25 -26.66
CA ILE A 690 -15.81 6.92 -27.26
C ILE A 690 -16.75 6.09 -26.37
N ARG A 691 -16.47 6.05 -25.06
CA ARG A 691 -17.31 5.36 -24.09
C ARG A 691 -18.75 5.84 -24.13
N GLN A 692 -18.97 7.17 -24.13
CA GLN A 692 -20.32 7.74 -24.13
C GLN A 692 -21.10 7.29 -25.34
N ARG A 693 -20.49 7.30 -26.53
CA ARG A 693 -21.14 6.79 -27.77
C ARG A 693 -21.54 5.32 -27.65
N ALA A 694 -20.65 4.47 -27.08
CA ALA A 694 -20.96 3.05 -26.87
C ALA A 694 -22.13 2.86 -25.88
N VAL A 695 -22.17 3.64 -24.81
CA VAL A 695 -23.28 3.65 -23.82
C VAL A 695 -24.59 4.07 -24.50
N ASP A 696 -24.56 5.16 -25.28
CA ASP A 696 -25.75 5.68 -25.94
C ASP A 696 -26.30 4.70 -26.97
N GLN A 697 -25.45 4.05 -27.76
CA GLN A 697 -25.83 2.99 -28.69
C GLN A 697 -26.46 1.80 -27.96
N ALA A 698 -25.85 1.32 -26.88
CA ALA A 698 -26.36 0.21 -26.09
C ALA A 698 -27.71 0.55 -25.43
N ARG A 699 -27.86 1.76 -24.88
CA ARG A 699 -29.12 2.25 -24.32
C ARG A 699 -30.24 2.40 -25.35
N ALA A 700 -29.91 2.91 -26.53
CA ALA A 700 -30.86 3.06 -27.61
C ALA A 700 -31.39 1.69 -28.09
N ALA A 701 -30.53 0.68 -28.18
CA ALA A 701 -30.90 -0.65 -28.64
C ALA A 701 -31.64 -1.50 -27.59
N LEU A 702 -31.22 -1.47 -26.32
CA LEU A 702 -31.77 -2.30 -25.25
C LEU A 702 -32.94 -1.63 -24.50
N GLY A 703 -33.02 -0.31 -24.55
CA GLY A 703 -33.83 0.46 -23.60
C GLY A 703 -33.13 0.68 -22.25
N GLY A 704 -33.51 1.76 -21.55
CA GLY A 704 -32.84 2.19 -20.34
C GLY A 704 -32.82 1.16 -19.20
N ALA A 705 -33.94 0.43 -18.99
CA ALA A 705 -34.05 -0.54 -17.91
C ALA A 705 -33.21 -1.80 -18.17
N ALA A 706 -33.23 -2.35 -19.39
CA ALA A 706 -32.44 -3.54 -19.73
C ALA A 706 -30.94 -3.23 -19.71
N TYR A 707 -30.55 -2.06 -20.22
CA TYR A 707 -29.17 -1.58 -20.11
C TYR A 707 -28.71 -1.50 -18.64
N ALA A 708 -29.48 -0.87 -17.76
CA ALA A 708 -29.16 -0.72 -16.35
C ALA A 708 -29.03 -2.09 -15.66
N THR A 709 -29.90 -3.04 -16.00
CA THR A 709 -29.84 -4.40 -15.46
C THR A 709 -28.57 -5.12 -15.91
N ALA A 710 -28.24 -5.12 -17.20
CA ALA A 710 -27.04 -5.75 -17.74
C ALA A 710 -25.75 -5.11 -17.17
N HIS A 711 -25.72 -3.79 -17.06
CA HIS A 711 -24.61 -3.03 -16.49
C HIS A 711 -24.41 -3.37 -15.01
N ALA A 712 -25.48 -3.43 -14.20
CA ALA A 712 -25.41 -3.81 -12.79
C ALA A 712 -24.95 -5.27 -12.61
N GLN A 713 -25.42 -6.19 -13.47
CA GLN A 713 -24.94 -7.57 -13.49
C GLN A 713 -23.43 -7.64 -13.72
N GLY A 714 -22.90 -6.92 -14.74
CA GLY A 714 -21.46 -6.86 -14.99
C GLY A 714 -20.68 -6.33 -13.80
N GLY A 715 -21.16 -5.27 -13.14
CA GLY A 715 -20.52 -4.67 -11.97
C GLY A 715 -20.58 -5.52 -10.70
N ALA A 716 -21.43 -6.55 -10.64
CA ALA A 716 -21.56 -7.47 -9.52
C ALA A 716 -20.75 -8.77 -9.69
N LEU A 717 -20.19 -9.04 -10.87
CA LEU A 717 -19.40 -10.24 -11.12
C LEU A 717 -18.05 -10.18 -10.39
N GLU A 718 -17.58 -11.34 -9.94
CA GLU A 718 -16.19 -11.47 -9.45
C GLU A 718 -15.19 -11.26 -10.61
N LEU A 719 -14.06 -10.64 -10.31
CA LEU A 719 -13.03 -10.27 -11.29
C LEU A 719 -12.59 -11.44 -12.19
N ASN A 720 -12.32 -12.62 -11.60
CA ASN A 720 -11.93 -13.80 -12.36
C ASN A 720 -13.00 -14.23 -13.36
N THR A 721 -14.26 -14.12 -12.97
CA THR A 721 -15.40 -14.43 -13.85
C THR A 721 -15.50 -13.41 -14.99
N VAL A 722 -15.32 -12.12 -14.68
CA VAL A 722 -15.31 -11.06 -15.71
C VAL A 722 -14.22 -11.31 -16.74
N VAL A 723 -12.99 -11.60 -16.28
CA VAL A 723 -11.84 -11.83 -17.17
C VAL A 723 -12.07 -13.08 -18.03
N ALA A 724 -12.53 -14.19 -17.43
CA ALA A 724 -12.83 -15.41 -18.17
C ALA A 724 -13.90 -15.20 -19.24
N CYS A 725 -14.96 -14.45 -18.91
CA CYS A 725 -16.02 -14.12 -19.86
C CYS A 725 -15.55 -13.17 -20.96
N ALA A 726 -14.65 -12.22 -20.63
CA ALA A 726 -14.12 -11.29 -21.61
C ALA A 726 -13.14 -11.95 -22.59
N LEU A 727 -12.44 -13.00 -22.16
CA LEU A 727 -11.49 -13.76 -22.97
C LEU A 727 -12.15 -14.87 -23.83
N ASP A 728 -13.27 -15.43 -23.38
CA ASP A 728 -14.09 -16.36 -24.15
C ASP A 728 -15.12 -15.53 -24.90
N GLU A 729 -15.03 -15.45 -26.20
CA GLU A 729 -16.00 -14.72 -27.06
C GLU A 729 -17.44 -15.29 -27.02
N ARG A 730 -17.75 -16.17 -26.08
CA ARG A 730 -19.07 -16.76 -25.86
C ARG A 730 -19.97 -15.85 -25.04
N PRO A 731 -21.30 -15.85 -25.30
CA PRO A 731 -22.26 -15.08 -24.51
C PRO A 731 -22.19 -15.46 -23.03
N LEU A 732 -22.20 -14.48 -22.16
CA LEU A 732 -22.18 -14.62 -20.68
C LEU A 732 -23.35 -15.47 -20.12
N GLU A 733 -24.41 -15.69 -20.92
CA GLU A 733 -25.61 -16.45 -20.53
C GLU A 733 -25.38 -17.94 -20.34
N GLU A 734 -24.38 -18.54 -20.99
CA GLU A 734 -24.16 -19.98 -20.94
C GLU A 734 -23.36 -20.43 -19.69
N ARG A 735 -22.80 -19.52 -18.86
CA ARG A 735 -21.95 -19.88 -17.72
C ARG A 735 -22.42 -19.40 -16.34
N VAL A 736 -23.50 -18.65 -16.27
CA VAL A 736 -24.13 -18.35 -14.96
C VAL A 736 -25.03 -19.53 -14.61
N PRO A 737 -24.73 -20.32 -13.55
CA PRO A 737 -25.69 -21.36 -13.10
C PRO A 737 -26.99 -20.64 -12.79
N SER A 738 -28.04 -20.94 -13.56
CA SER A 738 -29.38 -20.47 -13.28
C SER A 738 -29.82 -21.04 -11.94
N SER A 739 -29.67 -20.28 -10.87
CA SER A 739 -30.37 -20.57 -9.61
C SER A 739 -31.84 -20.24 -9.77
N ARG A 740 -32.52 -21.00 -10.60
CA ARG A 740 -33.97 -21.13 -10.52
C ARG A 740 -34.24 -22.21 -9.47
N PRO A 741 -34.96 -21.93 -8.39
CA PRO A 741 -35.47 -23.00 -7.55
C PRO A 741 -36.48 -23.78 -8.38
N SER A 742 -36.17 -25.05 -8.67
CA SER A 742 -37.10 -26.00 -9.23
C SER A 742 -38.18 -26.29 -8.18
N ALA A 743 -39.29 -25.58 -8.27
CA ALA A 743 -40.51 -25.99 -7.61
C ALA A 743 -41.07 -27.19 -8.39
N ARG A 744 -40.80 -28.39 -7.92
CA ARG A 744 -41.61 -29.55 -8.29
C ARG A 744 -42.98 -29.37 -7.62
N PRO A 745 -44.12 -29.56 -8.30
CA PRO A 745 -45.41 -29.59 -7.69
C PRO A 745 -45.56 -30.91 -6.94
N ALA A 746 -45.62 -30.83 -5.62
CA ALA A 746 -46.11 -31.93 -4.80
C ALA A 746 -47.61 -31.94 -4.85
N THR A 747 -48.18 -32.92 -5.52
CA THR A 747 -49.58 -33.32 -5.41
C THR A 747 -49.81 -33.84 -3.99
N PHE A 748 -50.66 -33.16 -3.21
CA PHE A 748 -51.32 -33.75 -2.06
C PHE A 748 -52.83 -33.56 -2.18
N SER A 749 -53.48 -34.66 -1.96
CA SER A 749 -54.89 -34.94 -2.04
C SER A 749 -55.69 -34.24 -0.93
N VAL A 750 -56.91 -33.96 -1.28
CA VAL A 750 -58.04 -33.42 -0.53
C VAL A 750 -58.34 -34.25 0.71
N ALA A 751 -58.65 -33.61 1.82
CA ALA A 751 -59.60 -34.06 2.84
C ALA A 751 -60.29 -32.85 3.46
N ASP A 752 -61.58 -32.94 3.48
CA ASP A 752 -62.63 -32.00 3.87
C ASP A 752 -62.55 -31.58 5.36
N GLY A 753 -63.13 -30.42 5.65
CA GLY A 753 -63.50 -30.06 7.01
C GLY A 753 -63.77 -28.57 7.26
N ASP A 754 -64.91 -28.13 6.84
CA ASP A 754 -65.94 -27.29 7.49
C ASP A 754 -65.61 -26.14 8.42
N GLY A 755 -66.13 -24.95 8.11
CA GLY A 755 -66.88 -24.15 9.10
C GLY A 755 -66.28 -22.84 9.58
N GLY A 756 -66.81 -21.68 9.15
CA GLY A 756 -66.89 -20.53 10.02
C GLY A 756 -66.62 -19.13 9.39
N SER A 757 -67.74 -18.56 8.89
CA SER A 757 -68.17 -17.14 8.86
C SER A 757 -67.17 -16.01 9.14
N GLY A 758 -67.21 -14.97 8.27
CA GLY A 758 -66.59 -13.67 8.18
C GLY A 758 -66.85 -12.70 9.37
N PRO A 759 -66.63 -11.41 9.23
CA PRO A 759 -66.96 -10.53 8.10
C PRO A 759 -65.96 -9.44 7.71
N GLU A 760 -66.32 -8.80 6.65
CA GLU A 760 -65.92 -7.54 6.05
C GLU A 760 -65.23 -6.45 6.90
N ALA A 761 -64.25 -5.77 6.33
CA ALA A 761 -64.11 -4.31 6.37
C ALA A 761 -63.10 -3.78 5.33
N GLU A 762 -63.63 -3.10 4.37
CA GLU A 762 -63.23 -1.84 3.73
C GLU A 762 -61.76 -1.56 3.42
N ALA A 763 -61.54 -1.39 2.09
CA ALA A 763 -60.43 -0.64 1.50
C ALA A 763 -60.65 0.88 1.67
N PRO A 764 -59.53 1.68 1.71
CA PRO A 764 -59.62 2.98 1.06
C PRO A 764 -58.55 3.19 0.02
N VAL A 765 -59.01 3.46 -1.17
CA VAL A 765 -58.71 4.57 -2.09
C VAL A 765 -57.25 5.07 -2.20
N THR A 766 -56.72 4.81 -3.33
CA THR A 766 -55.54 5.45 -3.97
C THR A 766 -55.70 6.96 -4.09
N ALA A 767 -54.58 7.69 -3.77
CA ALA A 767 -54.34 9.01 -4.36
C ALA A 767 -52.88 9.03 -4.83
N PRO A 768 -52.58 9.67 -5.98
CA PRO A 768 -51.28 9.62 -6.64
C PRO A 768 -50.32 10.64 -6.02
N VAL A 769 -49.12 10.20 -5.64
CA VAL A 769 -48.04 11.11 -5.26
C VAL A 769 -47.41 11.68 -6.54
N THR A 770 -47.67 12.93 -6.78
CA THR A 770 -47.00 13.79 -7.75
C THR A 770 -45.53 13.95 -7.43
N ALA A 771 -44.67 13.73 -8.41
CA ALA A 771 -43.24 14.05 -8.36
C ALA A 771 -43.03 15.57 -8.16
N PRO A 772 -42.04 16.01 -7.37
CA PRO A 772 -41.74 17.43 -7.28
C PRO A 772 -41.05 17.89 -8.56
N ALA A 773 -41.64 18.89 -9.17
CA ALA A 773 -41.10 19.65 -10.27
C ALA A 773 -39.78 20.31 -9.88
N THR A 774 -38.73 20.14 -10.70
CA THR A 774 -37.47 20.84 -10.62
C THR A 774 -37.74 22.33 -10.85
N SER A 775 -37.72 23.13 -9.79
CA SER A 775 -37.75 24.59 -9.89
C SER A 775 -36.46 25.07 -10.52
N ALA A 776 -36.59 25.71 -11.69
CA ALA A 776 -35.51 26.44 -12.34
C ALA A 776 -35.13 27.66 -11.47
N VAL A 777 -34.06 27.55 -10.69
CA VAL A 777 -33.47 28.67 -9.95
C VAL A 777 -32.75 29.55 -10.96
N THR A 778 -33.32 30.72 -11.26
CA THR A 778 -32.79 31.67 -12.22
C THR A 778 -31.58 32.43 -11.67
N ALA A 779 -30.63 32.79 -12.53
CA ALA A 779 -29.42 33.58 -12.24
C ALA A 779 -29.66 34.94 -11.50
N ALA A 780 -30.92 35.33 -11.35
CA ALA A 780 -31.34 36.50 -10.59
C ALA A 780 -31.12 36.38 -9.05
N ALA A 781 -30.83 35.17 -8.53
CA ALA A 781 -30.64 34.95 -7.09
C ALA A 781 -29.27 35.42 -6.54
N LEU A 782 -28.26 35.63 -7.41
CA LEU A 782 -26.92 36.08 -6.98
C LEU A 782 -26.77 37.59 -7.05
N THR A 783 -26.21 38.19 -6.02
CA THR A 783 -25.78 39.61 -6.03
C THR A 783 -24.67 39.81 -7.07
N ARG A 784 -24.42 41.09 -7.44
CA ARG A 784 -23.34 41.44 -8.37
C ARG A 784 -21.98 40.90 -7.91
N ARG A 785 -21.70 40.97 -6.59
CA ARG A 785 -20.45 40.53 -6.01
C ARG A 785 -20.33 38.99 -5.97
N GLU A 786 -21.43 38.31 -5.66
CA GLU A 786 -21.48 36.86 -5.70
C GLU A 786 -21.31 36.32 -7.11
N ARG A 787 -21.86 36.95 -8.13
CA ARG A 787 -21.65 36.61 -9.55
C ARG A 787 -20.19 36.77 -9.96
N GLU A 788 -19.52 37.83 -9.57
CA GLU A 788 -18.12 38.10 -9.84
C GLU A 788 -17.23 36.98 -9.21
N ILE A 789 -17.50 36.63 -7.96
CA ILE A 789 -16.78 35.58 -7.26
C ILE A 789 -17.10 34.21 -7.89
N ALA A 790 -18.36 33.92 -8.24
CA ALA A 790 -18.75 32.71 -8.89
C ALA A 790 -18.02 32.49 -10.24
N PHE A 791 -17.86 33.57 -11.03
CA PHE A 791 -17.10 33.53 -12.28
C PHE A 791 -15.61 33.25 -12.05
N LEU A 792 -14.99 33.83 -11.03
CA LEU A 792 -13.60 33.59 -10.69
C LEU A 792 -13.38 32.17 -10.13
N VAL A 793 -14.36 31.66 -9.40
CA VAL A 793 -14.35 30.24 -8.95
C VAL A 793 -14.45 29.29 -10.14
N ALA A 794 -15.32 29.57 -11.10
CA ALA A 794 -15.50 28.78 -12.31
C ALA A 794 -14.29 28.85 -13.26
N SER A 795 -13.53 29.92 -13.19
CA SER A 795 -12.24 30.06 -13.91
C SER A 795 -11.07 29.32 -13.22
N GLY A 796 -11.35 28.53 -12.18
CA GLY A 796 -10.37 27.69 -11.52
C GLY A 796 -9.50 28.39 -10.46
N LEU A 797 -9.74 29.67 -10.13
CA LEU A 797 -8.94 30.37 -9.13
C LEU A 797 -9.22 29.87 -7.71
N SER A 798 -8.17 29.72 -6.90
CA SER A 798 -8.30 29.43 -5.47
C SER A 798 -8.89 30.63 -4.69
N ASN A 799 -9.53 30.38 -3.54
CA ASN A 799 -10.09 31.49 -2.71
C ASN A 799 -9.02 32.49 -2.30
N ARG A 800 -7.77 32.07 -2.15
CA ARG A 800 -6.64 32.98 -1.87
C ARG A 800 -6.30 33.87 -3.08
N ALA A 801 -6.31 33.29 -4.28
CA ALA A 801 -6.08 34.04 -5.52
C ALA A 801 -7.23 35.03 -5.81
N ILE A 802 -8.49 34.62 -5.53
CA ILE A 802 -9.67 35.49 -5.63
C ILE A 802 -9.58 36.61 -4.63
N ALA A 803 -9.19 36.32 -3.38
CA ALA A 803 -9.01 37.32 -2.33
C ALA A 803 -7.98 38.40 -2.74
N SER A 804 -6.83 37.97 -3.26
CA SER A 804 -5.78 38.88 -3.76
C SER A 804 -6.27 39.72 -4.95
N ARG A 805 -7.01 39.11 -5.88
CA ARG A 805 -7.50 39.78 -7.09
C ARG A 805 -8.59 40.81 -6.81
N LEU A 806 -9.41 40.54 -5.78
CA LEU A 806 -10.54 41.37 -5.40
C LEU A 806 -10.24 42.34 -4.22
N PHE A 807 -9.00 42.32 -3.70
CA PHE A 807 -8.51 43.09 -2.55
C PHE A 807 -9.38 42.92 -1.30
N ILE A 808 -9.79 41.68 -1.00
CA ILE A 808 -10.57 41.30 0.20
C ILE A 808 -9.90 40.17 0.96
N SER A 809 -10.35 39.90 2.20
CA SER A 809 -9.79 38.79 2.96
C SER A 809 -10.19 37.43 2.37
N LYS A 810 -9.33 36.42 2.54
CA LYS A 810 -9.68 35.02 2.16
C LYS A 810 -10.96 34.57 2.85
N ARG A 811 -11.16 34.93 4.11
CA ARG A 811 -12.35 34.60 4.89
C ARG A 811 -13.64 35.20 4.30
N THR A 812 -13.54 36.40 3.73
CA THR A 812 -14.66 37.06 3.01
C THR A 812 -15.01 36.29 1.74
N VAL A 813 -14.00 35.79 1.00
CA VAL A 813 -14.24 34.96 -0.19
C VAL A 813 -14.85 33.61 0.21
N ASP A 814 -14.35 32.96 1.27
CA ASP A 814 -14.89 31.71 1.78
C ASP A 814 -16.40 31.86 2.11
N ALA A 815 -16.79 32.92 2.84
CA ALA A 815 -18.19 33.19 3.16
C ALA A 815 -19.06 33.45 1.89
N HIS A 816 -18.54 34.21 0.92
CA HIS A 816 -19.29 34.40 -0.34
C HIS A 816 -19.47 33.09 -1.11
N VAL A 817 -18.47 32.21 -1.17
CA VAL A 817 -18.57 30.90 -1.85
C VAL A 817 -19.60 30.01 -1.17
N GLU A 818 -19.64 30.00 0.16
CA GLU A 818 -20.66 29.26 0.93
C GLU A 818 -22.08 29.81 0.64
N HIS A 819 -22.26 31.15 0.63
CA HIS A 819 -23.54 31.75 0.29
C HIS A 819 -23.97 31.48 -1.15
N ILE A 820 -23.03 31.48 -2.11
CA ILE A 820 -23.32 31.10 -3.51
C ILE A 820 -23.78 29.65 -3.57
N PHE A 821 -23.10 28.72 -2.87
CA PHE A 821 -23.49 27.33 -2.85
C PHE A 821 -24.86 27.13 -2.22
N ALA A 822 -25.16 27.80 -1.13
CA ALA A 822 -26.46 27.75 -0.48
C ALA A 822 -27.58 28.33 -1.36
N LYS A 823 -27.35 29.44 -2.04
CA LYS A 823 -28.35 30.08 -2.91
C LYS A 823 -28.66 29.32 -4.18
N LEU A 824 -27.68 28.57 -4.70
CA LEU A 824 -27.81 27.77 -5.91
C LEU A 824 -28.10 26.30 -5.63
N GLU A 825 -28.19 25.91 -4.34
CA GLU A 825 -28.39 24.53 -3.86
C GLU A 825 -27.34 23.57 -4.43
N ILE A 826 -26.10 24.03 -4.59
CA ILE A 826 -24.97 23.24 -5.09
C ILE A 826 -23.95 22.97 -4.02
N SER A 827 -23.27 21.83 -4.10
CA SER A 827 -22.36 21.34 -3.04
C SER A 827 -20.88 21.35 -3.43
N SER A 828 -20.54 21.83 -4.65
CA SER A 828 -19.15 21.81 -5.09
C SER A 828 -18.84 22.87 -6.15
N ARG A 829 -17.55 23.25 -6.25
CA ARG A 829 -17.03 24.17 -7.27
C ARG A 829 -17.26 23.66 -8.70
N VAL A 830 -17.19 22.34 -8.90
CA VAL A 830 -17.43 21.72 -10.19
C VAL A 830 -18.89 21.92 -10.61
N LYS A 831 -19.83 21.74 -9.68
CA LYS A 831 -21.26 22.00 -9.95
C LYS A 831 -21.53 23.47 -10.26
N LEU A 832 -20.81 24.40 -9.61
CA LEU A 832 -20.90 25.82 -9.91
C LEU A 832 -20.42 26.13 -11.35
N THR A 833 -19.31 25.49 -11.76
CA THR A 833 -18.78 25.66 -13.13
C THR A 833 -19.75 25.12 -14.17
N LEU A 834 -20.34 23.96 -13.93
CA LEU A 834 -21.35 23.37 -14.82
C LEU A 834 -22.62 24.21 -14.88
N TRP A 835 -23.07 24.72 -13.75
CA TRP A 835 -24.24 25.58 -13.68
C TRP A 835 -24.04 26.90 -14.47
N LEU A 836 -22.87 27.54 -14.34
CA LEU A 836 -22.54 28.76 -15.08
C LEU A 836 -22.41 28.51 -16.58
N ARG A 837 -21.90 27.37 -17.02
CA ARG A 837 -21.86 26.98 -18.44
C ARG A 837 -23.26 26.77 -19.01
N ALA A 838 -24.12 26.07 -18.29
CA ALA A 838 -25.51 25.87 -18.69
C ALA A 838 -26.27 27.19 -18.81
N GLN A 839 -26.00 28.19 -17.95
CA GLN A 839 -26.59 29.54 -18.03
C GLN A 839 -26.06 30.35 -19.22
N ALA A 840 -24.80 30.16 -19.61
CA ALA A 840 -24.21 30.80 -20.77
C ALA A 840 -24.78 30.25 -22.09
N GLU A 841 -25.07 28.96 -22.14
CA GLU A 841 -25.71 28.29 -23.30
C GLU A 841 -27.19 28.65 -23.45
N VAL A 842 -27.90 28.99 -22.39
CA VAL A 842 -29.31 29.44 -22.43
C VAL A 842 -29.41 30.95 -22.80
N SER A 843 -28.32 31.69 -22.63
CA SER A 843 -28.25 33.16 -22.91
C SER A 843 -27.62 33.46 -24.28
N ALA A 844 -27.08 32.46 -24.98
CA ALA A 844 -26.59 32.56 -26.36
C ALA A 844 -27.62 31.96 -27.34
#